data_c3740bc2e1bbdf719457c007551a7e14
#
_entry.id   c3740bc2e1bbdf719457c007551a7e14
#
_cell.length_a   1.000
_cell.length_b   1.000
_cell.length_c   1.000
_cell.angle_alpha   90.00
_cell.angle_beta   90.00
_cell.angle_gamma   90.00
#
_symmetry.space_group_name_H-M   'P 1'
#
loop_
_entity.id
_entity.type
_entity.pdbx_description
1 polymer ?
#
loop_
_entity_poly.entity_id
_entity_poly.type
_entity_poly.pdbx_seq_one_letter_code
_entity_poly.pdbx_strand_id
1 'polypeptide(L)'
;QEVAVGNQTKLNIQMKDDTQSLDEVVVVAYGTARKGDLTGALTTMRPDANEAAKAVSIDNLLEGKVAGLVVSTASSNPGAASSITIRGASSLRGDNQPLYVIDNIPQASTGEFSSSGISGDFQIAQDPLSSLNPADIEDITILKDASSTAIYGSRGANGVILITTKKGKEGKAKVNASATFTIANASRLLEMMNLEEYAAYHNSRITDGKVPFHIVGDEVRYVFNGAYDKYDPADPETYNVVNYRNWQKEIYTSAFSQNYSLSVNGGAGKTTYYISANFKDINGTVKQTGLKQGDLRANLSAQLSKSVDLNMALSGSLRQNNMMAGGNTLGGATGAISRTALDYAPFELPENDPSFTNENKTNVFSWLNDYVDLTDDKTFKASLNLNWKINKFFTYSLRAGGNINTNDRKRWYGMQLYQGMNNQGYLATSNLSKSNYSVENIVNYNTKLGSVGTLAATVGMTYDDYNFLNKNVIGKNFTMFEFRENGMHMAGDVITSQPIQKDYQLLSYLGRVNVSLLDKYLITASLRADGSSKFAKNNRWGYFPSASIAWRMEQEEFLKDVSWLNQLKLRFSYGATGNQSIDPYTTFSMYGQGSGEISYADGTGNKTTAMVVTNLSNSSLKWEKTSSWNVGLDFGLFNSRLSGTLDIYQKKTTDLLISRNLPGSAGFSSTYYNQGSLNNKGVEFSLNAQIIDSSSWKWSVSGNIGVNRNEISDLGLLPADFGCLGERVGYYGNSLGDHFGVGHIFLAGEAPGLFYGYVTQGIVQKEDITENGIKYIKQDGSVGYYQTVNKTTPVAGDVKYVDRNGDGVVDDNDRDIIGNPNPDFTYGFQTKVSWKSLSLSASFNGVQGRDILNVGNRYNNTPGTKSNNVTRKAFQNMWTDENPSNLYPKSTFVVQNMVMDRYVEDGSYLRCSDITLSYVLPAKWTNKIGIKNTSVYASVKNAFVITDYSGYDPEVNSFAFDGLRPGVDMNSYPTPRSFVFGLNLTF
;
A
#
# COMPACT_ATOMS: atom_id res chain seq x y z
N GLN A 1 -32.41 21.32 -29.83
CA GLN A 1 -33.72 22.05 -29.86
C GLN A 1 -33.74 22.98 -31.05
N GLU A 2 -34.63 22.82 -32.00
CA GLU A 2 -34.89 23.79 -33.04
C GLU A 2 -35.83 24.85 -32.44
N VAL A 3 -35.47 26.12 -32.52
CA VAL A 3 -36.27 27.22 -32.05
C VAL A 3 -36.56 28.14 -33.23
N ALA A 4 -37.84 28.26 -33.57
CA ALA A 4 -38.25 29.14 -34.65
C ALA A 4 -37.99 30.59 -34.27
N VAL A 5 -37.14 31.29 -35.03
CA VAL A 5 -36.67 32.64 -34.75
C VAL A 5 -37.76 33.67 -35.00
N GLY A 6 -38.71 33.48 -35.88
CA GLY A 6 -39.74 34.43 -36.24
C GLY A 6 -39.18 35.82 -36.51
N ASN A 7 -39.91 36.86 -36.15
CA ASN A 7 -39.48 38.28 -36.24
C ASN A 7 -38.79 38.82 -34.95
N GLN A 8 -38.25 37.94 -34.10
CA GLN A 8 -37.65 38.35 -32.83
C GLN A 8 -36.16 38.74 -32.99
N THR A 9 -35.79 39.92 -32.55
CA THR A 9 -34.43 40.46 -32.58
C THR A 9 -33.56 40.00 -31.36
N LYS A 10 -34.16 39.36 -30.36
CA LYS A 10 -33.49 38.76 -29.20
C LYS A 10 -34.21 37.42 -28.85
N LEU A 11 -33.49 36.36 -28.89
CA LEU A 11 -33.94 35.05 -28.41
C LEU A 11 -33.26 34.74 -27.07
N ASN A 12 -34.07 34.56 -26.03
CA ASN A 12 -33.58 34.00 -24.77
C ASN A 12 -33.83 32.49 -24.80
N ILE A 13 -32.75 31.73 -25.06
CA ILE A 13 -32.83 30.27 -25.04
C ILE A 13 -32.42 29.81 -23.66
N GLN A 14 -33.33 29.26 -22.91
CA GLN A 14 -33.05 28.57 -21.65
C GLN A 14 -32.67 27.12 -22.00
N MET A 15 -31.37 26.85 -21.96
CA MET A 15 -30.90 25.47 -22.14
C MET A 15 -31.26 24.67 -20.88
N LYS A 16 -31.95 23.55 -21.06
CA LYS A 16 -32.06 22.55 -19.99
C LYS A 16 -30.78 21.78 -19.93
N ASP A 17 -30.25 21.58 -18.74
CA ASP A 17 -29.16 20.61 -18.54
C ASP A 17 -29.63 19.25 -19.10
N ASP A 18 -28.87 18.73 -20.05
CA ASP A 18 -29.13 17.40 -20.60
C ASP A 18 -28.61 16.37 -19.59
N THR A 19 -29.52 15.82 -18.79
CA THR A 19 -29.24 14.82 -17.78
C THR A 19 -29.11 13.39 -18.34
N GLN A 20 -28.91 13.24 -19.65
CA GLN A 20 -28.66 11.93 -20.23
C GLN A 20 -27.23 11.46 -19.94
N SER A 21 -27.02 10.89 -18.74
CA SER A 21 -25.78 10.17 -18.35
C SER A 21 -25.51 8.91 -19.19
N LEU A 22 -26.35 8.58 -20.15
CA LEU A 22 -26.26 7.41 -21.02
C LEU A 22 -25.19 7.54 -22.13
N ASP A 23 -24.76 8.75 -22.47
CA ASP A 23 -23.75 8.99 -23.50
C ASP A 23 -22.32 9.17 -22.93
N GLU A 24 -22.09 8.87 -21.66
CA GLU A 24 -20.76 8.91 -21.08
C GLU A 24 -19.86 7.90 -21.78
N VAL A 25 -18.88 8.40 -22.52
CA VAL A 25 -17.86 7.59 -23.16
C VAL A 25 -16.74 7.34 -22.17
N VAL A 26 -16.44 6.08 -21.91
CA VAL A 26 -15.34 5.66 -21.04
C VAL A 26 -14.25 4.99 -21.87
N VAL A 27 -13.00 5.20 -21.45
CA VAL A 27 -11.87 4.49 -22.04
C VAL A 27 -11.89 3.06 -21.52
N VAL A 28 -11.89 2.13 -22.45
CA VAL A 28 -11.75 0.69 -22.19
C VAL A 28 -10.53 0.20 -22.93
N ALA A 29 -10.01 -0.97 -22.56
CA ALA A 29 -8.88 -1.56 -23.25
C ALA A 29 -9.07 -1.55 -24.78
N TYR A 30 -8.10 -0.99 -25.44
CA TYR A 30 -8.01 -0.89 -26.93
C TYR A 30 -9.11 -0.08 -27.63
N GLY A 31 -9.90 0.73 -26.90
CA GLY A 31 -10.93 1.57 -27.50
C GLY A 31 -11.63 2.47 -26.49
N THR A 32 -12.68 3.08 -26.96
CA THR A 32 -13.67 3.80 -26.14
C THR A 32 -15.04 3.18 -26.36
N ALA A 33 -15.84 3.08 -25.32
CA ALA A 33 -17.19 2.56 -25.40
C ALA A 33 -18.14 3.46 -24.60
N ARG A 34 -19.42 3.47 -24.97
CA ARG A 34 -20.43 4.11 -24.13
C ARG A 34 -20.58 3.29 -22.85
N LYS A 35 -20.68 3.95 -21.71
CA LYS A 35 -20.87 3.29 -20.41
C LYS A 35 -22.08 2.35 -20.41
N GLY A 36 -23.13 2.74 -21.11
CA GLY A 36 -24.32 1.90 -21.31
C GLY A 36 -24.04 0.59 -22.02
N ASP A 37 -23.07 0.54 -22.94
CA ASP A 37 -22.76 -0.62 -23.78
C ASP A 37 -21.77 -1.61 -23.14
N LEU A 38 -21.26 -1.31 -21.93
CA LEU A 38 -20.30 -2.15 -21.26
C LEU A 38 -20.98 -3.34 -20.58
N THR A 39 -20.35 -4.50 -20.72
CA THR A 39 -20.87 -5.79 -20.20
C THR A 39 -20.12 -6.25 -18.95
N GLY A 40 -18.95 -5.66 -18.66
CA GLY A 40 -18.12 -6.00 -17.51
C GLY A 40 -18.34 -5.11 -16.28
N ALA A 41 -17.84 -5.56 -15.12
CA ALA A 41 -17.84 -4.79 -13.88
C ALA A 41 -16.69 -3.78 -13.88
N LEU A 42 -17.02 -2.50 -13.93
CA LEU A 42 -16.05 -1.42 -13.86
C LEU A 42 -16.59 -0.23 -13.08
N THR A 43 -15.66 0.55 -12.53
CA THR A 43 -15.97 1.81 -11.86
C THR A 43 -15.11 2.91 -12.46
N THR A 44 -15.73 3.99 -12.95
CA THR A 44 -15.03 5.16 -13.48
C THR A 44 -15.18 6.32 -12.50
N MET A 45 -14.08 7.01 -12.22
CA MET A 45 -14.00 8.15 -11.33
C MET A 45 -13.33 9.32 -12.06
N ARG A 46 -13.89 10.52 -11.91
CA ARG A 46 -13.31 11.78 -12.40
C ARG A 46 -13.05 12.69 -11.22
N PRO A 47 -11.78 12.85 -10.81
CA PRO A 47 -11.44 13.75 -9.71
C PRO A 47 -11.86 15.19 -10.03
N ASP A 48 -12.49 15.90 -9.10
CA ASP A 48 -12.69 17.34 -9.27
C ASP A 48 -11.35 18.10 -9.09
N ALA A 49 -11.32 19.36 -9.55
CA ALA A 49 -10.08 20.15 -9.53
C ALA A 49 -9.51 20.34 -8.12
N ASN A 50 -10.37 20.47 -7.10
CA ASN A 50 -9.94 20.62 -5.71
C ASN A 50 -9.42 19.31 -5.14
N GLU A 51 -10.06 18.17 -5.46
CA GLU A 51 -9.60 16.83 -5.06
C GLU A 51 -8.23 16.53 -5.65
N ALA A 52 -8.08 16.76 -6.97
CA ALA A 52 -6.82 16.54 -7.66
C ALA A 52 -5.68 17.42 -7.15
N ALA A 53 -5.95 18.69 -6.84
CA ALA A 53 -4.97 19.64 -6.31
C ALA A 53 -4.49 19.31 -4.89
N LYS A 54 -5.35 18.68 -4.07
CA LYS A 54 -5.04 18.25 -2.69
C LYS A 54 -4.35 16.89 -2.61
N ALA A 55 -4.49 16.05 -3.63
CA ALA A 55 -3.96 14.70 -3.61
C ALA A 55 -2.43 14.72 -3.75
N VAL A 56 -1.76 14.02 -2.85
CA VAL A 56 -0.30 13.83 -2.92
C VAL A 56 0.03 12.72 -3.92
N SER A 57 -0.77 11.65 -3.92
CA SER A 57 -0.65 10.50 -4.81
C SER A 57 -2.03 10.13 -5.41
N ILE A 58 -2.00 9.25 -6.40
CA ILE A 58 -3.22 8.70 -7.02
C ILE A 58 -3.97 7.80 -6.06
N ASP A 59 -3.26 7.07 -5.22
CA ASP A 59 -3.83 6.14 -4.23
C ASP A 59 -4.79 6.87 -3.29
N ASN A 60 -4.42 8.09 -2.87
CA ASN A 60 -5.27 8.95 -2.04
C ASN A 60 -6.57 9.37 -2.74
N LEU A 61 -6.62 9.36 -4.08
CA LEU A 61 -7.85 9.64 -4.83
C LEU A 61 -8.82 8.46 -4.81
N LEU A 62 -8.32 7.24 -4.63
CA LEU A 62 -9.10 6.00 -4.73
C LEU A 62 -9.66 5.54 -3.38
N GLU A 63 -9.04 5.95 -2.29
CA GLU A 63 -9.37 5.52 -0.94
C GLU A 63 -10.83 5.79 -0.57
N GLY A 64 -11.56 4.73 -0.16
CA GLY A 64 -12.96 4.81 0.26
C GLY A 64 -13.97 5.14 -0.85
N LYS A 65 -13.56 5.26 -2.13
CA LYS A 65 -14.45 5.68 -3.23
C LYS A 65 -14.92 4.54 -4.12
N VAL A 66 -14.28 3.39 -4.04
CA VAL A 66 -14.52 2.25 -4.94
C VAL A 66 -14.80 1.00 -4.12
N ALA A 67 -15.99 0.41 -4.29
CA ALA A 67 -16.32 -0.86 -3.64
C ALA A 67 -15.36 -1.97 -4.06
N GLY A 68 -14.91 -2.79 -3.09
CA GLY A 68 -14.01 -3.92 -3.34
C GLY A 68 -12.55 -3.52 -3.60
N LEU A 69 -12.18 -2.24 -3.47
CA LEU A 69 -10.82 -1.76 -3.53
C LEU A 69 -10.34 -1.39 -2.12
N VAL A 70 -9.20 -1.92 -1.71
CA VAL A 70 -8.56 -1.64 -0.42
C VAL A 70 -7.21 -1.00 -0.68
N VAL A 71 -6.97 0.14 -0.04
CA VAL A 71 -5.66 0.81 0.00
C VAL A 71 -5.03 0.54 1.35
N SER A 72 -3.80 0.04 1.38
CA SER A 72 -3.02 -0.20 2.60
C SER A 72 -1.71 0.57 2.55
N THR A 73 -1.47 1.40 3.53
CA THR A 73 -0.27 2.25 3.57
C THR A 73 0.79 1.65 4.50
N ALA A 74 1.97 1.36 3.96
CA ALA A 74 3.09 0.85 4.77
C ALA A 74 3.69 1.93 5.70
N SER A 75 3.63 3.19 5.28
CA SER A 75 4.16 4.32 6.02
C SER A 75 3.56 5.63 5.51
N SER A 76 3.36 6.59 6.39
CA SER A 76 2.95 7.95 6.02
C SER A 76 4.13 8.90 5.70
N ASN A 77 5.34 8.38 5.53
CA ASN A 77 6.46 9.16 4.98
C ASN A 77 6.07 9.77 3.63
N PRO A 78 6.38 11.04 3.36
CA PRO A 78 6.17 11.59 2.02
C PRO A 78 6.87 10.75 0.95
N GLY A 79 6.12 10.35 -0.08
CA GLY A 79 6.64 9.52 -1.17
C GLY A 79 6.70 8.00 -0.90
N ALA A 80 6.23 7.54 0.26
CA ALA A 80 6.02 6.12 0.51
C ALA A 80 4.89 5.57 -0.38
N ALA A 81 5.02 4.31 -0.79
CA ALA A 81 4.02 3.64 -1.60
C ALA A 81 2.87 3.08 -0.76
N SER A 82 1.68 3.06 -1.35
CA SER A 82 0.52 2.33 -0.85
C SER A 82 0.30 1.07 -1.67
N SER A 83 -0.10 0.00 -1.00
CA SER A 83 -0.54 -1.23 -1.64
C SER A 83 -2.03 -1.16 -1.96
N ILE A 84 -2.41 -1.51 -3.18
CA ILE A 84 -3.81 -1.57 -3.62
C ILE A 84 -4.19 -3.00 -3.93
N THR A 85 -5.31 -3.46 -3.39
CA THR A 85 -5.90 -4.75 -3.73
C THR A 85 -7.32 -4.59 -4.22
N ILE A 86 -7.71 -5.37 -5.25
CA ILE A 86 -9.05 -5.36 -5.83
C ILE A 86 -9.65 -6.75 -5.64
N ARG A 87 -10.77 -6.84 -4.89
CA ARG A 87 -11.48 -8.10 -4.61
C ARG A 87 -10.58 -9.15 -3.93
N GLY A 88 -9.73 -8.69 -2.98
CA GLY A 88 -8.82 -9.52 -2.22
C GLY A 88 -7.59 -10.01 -2.98
N ALA A 89 -6.72 -10.72 -2.28
CA ALA A 89 -5.51 -11.32 -2.85
C ALA A 89 -5.83 -12.44 -3.84
N SER A 90 -5.09 -12.50 -4.94
CA SER A 90 -5.22 -13.57 -5.96
C SER A 90 -4.12 -14.60 -5.86
N SER A 91 -3.00 -14.25 -5.23
CA SER A 91 -1.84 -15.11 -5.05
C SER A 91 -1.36 -15.04 -3.60
N LEU A 92 -0.74 -16.09 -3.10
CA LEU A 92 -0.11 -16.12 -1.78
C LEU A 92 1.28 -15.46 -1.78
N ARG A 93 1.83 -15.14 -2.95
CA ARG A 93 3.02 -14.30 -3.07
C ARG A 93 2.65 -12.84 -2.86
N GLY A 94 3.58 -12.01 -2.39
CA GLY A 94 3.32 -10.62 -2.01
C GLY A 94 2.82 -9.67 -3.11
N ASP A 95 2.93 -10.05 -4.39
CA ASP A 95 2.54 -9.19 -5.51
C ASP A 95 1.07 -9.39 -5.90
N ASN A 96 0.18 -8.76 -5.14
CA ASN A 96 -1.26 -8.71 -5.41
C ASN A 96 -1.70 -7.35 -5.98
N GLN A 97 -0.75 -6.53 -6.46
CA GLN A 97 -1.02 -5.21 -7.00
C GLN A 97 -1.76 -5.28 -8.35
N PRO A 98 -2.71 -4.37 -8.62
CA PRO A 98 -3.34 -4.26 -9.93
C PRO A 98 -2.34 -3.77 -10.98
N LEU A 99 -2.65 -4.08 -12.24
CA LEU A 99 -1.92 -3.49 -13.36
C LEU A 99 -2.33 -2.03 -13.53
N TYR A 100 -1.37 -1.12 -13.55
CA TYR A 100 -1.60 0.27 -13.93
C TYR A 100 -1.35 0.46 -15.41
N VAL A 101 -2.29 1.12 -16.10
CA VAL A 101 -2.18 1.46 -17.52
C VAL A 101 -2.39 2.97 -17.66
N ILE A 102 -1.34 3.70 -18.04
CA ILE A 102 -1.38 5.17 -18.18
C ILE A 102 -1.35 5.51 -19.67
N ASP A 103 -2.36 6.22 -20.16
CA ASP A 103 -2.51 6.59 -21.57
C ASP A 103 -2.29 5.41 -22.53
N ASN A 104 -2.86 4.25 -22.20
CA ASN A 104 -2.74 2.96 -22.87
C ASN A 104 -1.37 2.24 -22.75
N ILE A 105 -0.42 2.75 -21.99
CA ILE A 105 0.87 2.09 -21.76
C ILE A 105 0.84 1.35 -20.42
N PRO A 106 0.94 0.01 -20.41
CA PRO A 106 1.07 -0.76 -19.19
C PRO A 106 2.35 -0.39 -18.45
N GLN A 107 2.25 -0.16 -17.15
CA GLN A 107 3.41 0.11 -16.30
C GLN A 107 4.00 -1.21 -15.79
N ALA A 108 5.30 -1.21 -15.47
CA ALA A 108 5.92 -2.33 -14.78
C ALA A 108 5.26 -2.59 -13.43
N SER A 109 5.29 -3.85 -12.97
CA SER A 109 4.76 -4.23 -11.65
C SER A 109 5.38 -3.38 -10.54
N THR A 110 4.55 -3.02 -9.57
CA THR A 110 4.96 -2.22 -8.41
C THR A 110 5.83 -2.99 -7.42
N GLY A 111 5.83 -4.33 -7.44
CA GLY A 111 6.62 -5.18 -6.55
C GLY A 111 8.14 -5.14 -6.78
N GLU A 112 8.61 -4.52 -7.88
CA GLU A 112 10.03 -4.43 -8.21
C GLU A 112 10.62 -3.06 -7.85
N PHE A 113 10.50 -2.66 -6.58
CA PHE A 113 11.11 -1.42 -6.09
C PHE A 113 12.59 -1.58 -5.73
N SER A 114 13.25 -0.45 -5.54
CA SER A 114 14.61 -0.32 -5.01
C SER A 114 14.74 -0.77 -3.55
N SER A 115 14.12 -1.87 -3.19
CA SER A 115 14.25 -2.47 -1.85
C SER A 115 15.53 -3.27 -1.69
N SER A 116 16.27 -3.28 -2.66
CA SER A 116 17.20 -4.28 -2.95
C SER A 116 18.50 -4.17 -2.22
N GLY A 117 18.78 -5.20 -1.49
CA GLY A 117 20.13 -5.66 -1.23
C GLY A 117 21.05 -4.71 -0.43
N ILE A 118 20.57 -3.56 0.01
CA ILE A 118 21.29 -2.76 0.96
C ILE A 118 21.02 -3.39 2.32
N SER A 119 21.85 -4.37 2.71
CA SER A 119 21.84 -5.06 4.00
C SER A 119 20.44 -5.27 4.61
N GLY A 120 20.02 -6.42 4.94
CA GLY A 120 18.85 -6.88 5.69
C GLY A 120 17.83 -5.92 6.31
N ASP A 121 18.03 -4.63 6.18
CA ASP A 121 17.17 -3.58 6.69
C ASP A 121 15.92 -3.42 5.83
N PHE A 122 14.79 -3.41 6.49
CA PHE A 122 13.48 -3.23 5.86
C PHE A 122 13.37 -1.82 5.28
N GLN A 123 13.15 -1.70 3.97
CA GLN A 123 13.07 -0.41 3.30
C GLN A 123 11.63 -0.06 3.01
N ILE A 124 11.27 1.21 3.23
CA ILE A 124 9.97 1.74 2.85
C ILE A 124 9.91 1.77 1.32
N ALA A 125 8.93 1.07 0.74
CA ALA A 125 8.69 1.09 -0.70
C ALA A 125 8.28 2.50 -1.16
N GLN A 126 8.73 2.89 -2.35
CA GLN A 126 8.42 4.20 -2.92
C GLN A 126 7.27 4.10 -3.93
N ASP A 127 6.41 5.13 -3.98
CA ASP A 127 5.25 5.16 -4.86
C ASP A 127 5.65 5.20 -6.36
N PRO A 128 5.28 4.18 -7.16
CA PRO A 128 5.60 4.10 -8.58
C PRO A 128 4.76 5.06 -9.44
N LEU A 129 3.60 5.49 -8.92
CA LEU A 129 2.70 6.41 -9.60
C LEU A 129 3.02 7.87 -9.29
N SER A 130 3.98 8.12 -8.40
CA SER A 130 4.36 9.47 -7.98
C SER A 130 4.85 10.36 -9.12
N SER A 131 5.31 9.79 -10.24
CA SER A 131 5.67 10.52 -11.46
C SER A 131 4.46 11.05 -12.25
N LEU A 132 3.23 10.80 -11.79
CA LEU A 132 2.01 11.29 -12.40
C LEU A 132 1.32 12.28 -11.47
N ASN A 133 1.21 13.54 -11.93
CA ASN A 133 0.49 14.56 -11.17
C ASN A 133 -1.02 14.27 -11.17
N PRO A 134 -1.69 14.14 -10.01
CA PRO A 134 -3.14 13.97 -9.94
C PRO A 134 -3.94 15.07 -10.67
N ALA A 135 -3.42 16.30 -10.76
CA ALA A 135 -4.05 17.40 -11.49
C ALA A 135 -4.10 17.19 -13.02
N ASP A 136 -3.27 16.30 -13.58
CA ASP A 136 -3.26 15.96 -15.01
C ASP A 136 -4.25 14.85 -15.38
N ILE A 137 -4.91 14.24 -14.41
CA ILE A 137 -5.82 13.12 -14.64
C ILE A 137 -7.18 13.63 -15.14
N GLU A 138 -7.69 13.04 -16.23
CA GLU A 138 -9.06 13.22 -16.73
C GLU A 138 -10.01 12.23 -16.05
N ASP A 139 -9.68 10.93 -16.10
CA ASP A 139 -10.45 9.87 -15.46
C ASP A 139 -9.57 8.69 -15.01
N ILE A 140 -10.09 7.94 -14.03
CA ILE A 140 -9.54 6.68 -13.54
C ILE A 140 -10.64 5.63 -13.68
N THR A 141 -10.38 4.56 -14.44
CA THR A 141 -11.31 3.44 -14.62
C THR A 141 -10.71 2.18 -14.01
N ILE A 142 -11.42 1.58 -13.07
CA ILE A 142 -11.02 0.34 -12.39
C ILE A 142 -11.80 -0.83 -13.01
N LEU A 143 -11.08 -1.78 -13.60
CA LEU A 143 -11.60 -3.02 -14.15
C LEU A 143 -11.46 -4.12 -13.10
N LYS A 144 -12.59 -4.76 -12.72
CA LYS A 144 -12.63 -5.65 -11.56
C LYS A 144 -12.90 -7.11 -11.91
N ASP A 145 -13.58 -7.38 -13.04
CA ASP A 145 -13.96 -8.73 -13.46
C ASP A 145 -13.10 -9.26 -14.62
N ALA A 146 -13.06 -10.58 -14.78
CA ALA A 146 -12.24 -11.21 -15.81
C ALA A 146 -12.65 -10.81 -17.23
N SER A 147 -13.91 -10.49 -17.49
CA SER A 147 -14.34 -10.08 -18.84
C SER A 147 -13.77 -8.73 -19.24
N SER A 148 -13.63 -7.81 -18.30
CA SER A 148 -13.02 -6.50 -18.54
C SER A 148 -11.50 -6.57 -18.52
N THR A 149 -10.89 -7.46 -17.71
CA THR A 149 -9.44 -7.56 -17.52
C THR A 149 -8.75 -8.59 -18.42
N ALA A 150 -9.48 -9.61 -18.95
CA ALA A 150 -8.90 -10.67 -19.79
C ALA A 150 -8.16 -10.15 -21.03
N ILE A 151 -8.55 -8.98 -21.52
CA ILE A 151 -7.86 -8.36 -22.67
C ILE A 151 -6.43 -7.89 -22.30
N TYR A 152 -6.11 -7.74 -21.01
CA TYR A 152 -4.77 -7.55 -20.48
C TYR A 152 -4.09 -8.88 -20.10
N GLY A 153 -4.79 -10.00 -20.26
CA GLY A 153 -4.29 -11.36 -20.17
C GLY A 153 -3.63 -11.67 -18.83
N SER A 154 -2.39 -12.07 -18.90
CA SER A 154 -1.58 -12.48 -17.76
C SER A 154 -1.27 -11.40 -16.74
N ARG A 155 -1.56 -10.14 -17.04
CA ARG A 155 -1.37 -9.02 -16.12
C ARG A 155 -2.68 -8.55 -15.48
N GLY A 156 -3.81 -9.12 -15.87
CA GLY A 156 -5.14 -8.71 -15.43
C GLY A 156 -5.70 -9.45 -14.21
N ALA A 157 -4.98 -10.43 -13.64
CA ALA A 157 -5.47 -11.28 -12.55
C ALA A 157 -5.84 -10.51 -11.26
N ASN A 158 -5.08 -9.47 -10.94
CA ASN A 158 -5.28 -8.63 -9.75
C ASN A 158 -6.16 -7.40 -10.02
N GLY A 159 -6.81 -7.32 -11.20
CA GLY A 159 -7.53 -6.13 -11.66
C GLY A 159 -6.63 -5.18 -12.44
N VAL A 160 -7.25 -4.18 -13.06
CA VAL A 160 -6.54 -3.17 -13.88
C VAL A 160 -7.06 -1.78 -13.55
N ILE A 161 -6.15 -0.84 -13.33
CA ILE A 161 -6.44 0.59 -13.13
C ILE A 161 -5.99 1.34 -14.37
N LEU A 162 -6.97 1.82 -15.14
CA LEU A 162 -6.73 2.65 -16.32
C LEU A 162 -6.73 4.12 -15.91
N ILE A 163 -5.66 4.83 -16.23
CA ILE A 163 -5.52 6.25 -15.95
C ILE A 163 -5.42 6.99 -17.28
N THR A 164 -6.38 7.85 -17.54
CA THR A 164 -6.40 8.71 -18.72
C THR A 164 -6.00 10.13 -18.32
N THR A 165 -5.02 10.69 -19.01
CA THR A 165 -4.60 12.05 -18.74
C THR A 165 -5.32 13.06 -19.63
N LYS A 166 -5.41 14.32 -19.17
CA LYS A 166 -6.07 15.43 -19.86
C LYS A 166 -5.48 15.65 -21.25
N LYS A 167 -6.35 15.85 -22.23
CA LYS A 167 -6.00 16.15 -23.63
C LYS A 167 -6.35 17.56 -24.01
N GLY A 168 -5.75 18.03 -25.07
CA GLY A 168 -6.09 19.31 -25.70
C GLY A 168 -7.56 19.34 -26.15
N LYS A 169 -8.20 20.51 -26.04
CA LYS A 169 -9.56 20.77 -26.52
C LYS A 169 -9.50 21.87 -27.56
N GLU A 170 -10.33 21.78 -28.60
CA GLU A 170 -10.42 22.80 -29.64
C GLU A 170 -10.89 24.13 -29.01
N GLY A 171 -10.33 25.23 -29.45
CA GLY A 171 -10.65 26.59 -29.02
C GLY A 171 -9.45 27.39 -28.54
N LYS A 172 -9.70 28.60 -28.08
CA LYS A 172 -8.65 29.50 -27.56
C LYS A 172 -7.92 28.84 -26.38
N ALA A 173 -6.62 29.11 -26.30
CA ALA A 173 -5.84 28.64 -25.17
C ALA A 173 -6.44 29.07 -23.84
N LYS A 174 -6.60 28.12 -22.95
CA LYS A 174 -6.98 28.33 -21.54
C LYS A 174 -5.80 28.00 -20.67
N VAL A 175 -5.44 28.92 -19.80
CA VAL A 175 -4.40 28.72 -18.80
C VAL A 175 -5.06 28.45 -17.47
N ASN A 176 -4.69 27.34 -16.81
CA ASN A 176 -5.12 27.04 -15.44
C ASN A 176 -3.90 27.06 -14.55
N ALA A 177 -3.99 27.72 -13.41
CA ALA A 177 -2.96 27.76 -12.39
C ALA A 177 -3.60 27.37 -11.05
N SER A 178 -2.89 26.56 -10.28
CA SER A 178 -3.30 26.25 -8.91
C SER A 178 -2.14 26.37 -7.95
N ALA A 179 -2.45 26.79 -6.73
CA ALA A 179 -1.52 26.79 -5.60
C ALA A 179 -2.23 26.17 -4.40
N THR A 180 -1.58 25.23 -3.76
CA THR A 180 -2.09 24.53 -2.58
C THR A 180 -1.03 24.58 -1.47
N PHE A 181 -1.45 24.98 -0.29
CA PHE A 181 -0.63 25.06 0.92
C PHE A 181 -1.20 24.13 1.96
N THR A 182 -0.34 23.35 2.60
CA THR A 182 -0.74 22.34 3.59
C THR A 182 0.08 22.53 4.87
N ILE A 183 -0.60 22.52 6.01
CA ILE A 183 0.00 22.43 7.33
C ILE A 183 -0.42 21.09 7.92
N ALA A 184 0.55 20.20 8.15
CA ALA A 184 0.33 18.85 8.64
C ALA A 184 0.92 18.67 10.03
N ASN A 185 0.21 17.99 10.93
CA ASN A 185 0.64 17.62 12.27
C ASN A 185 0.41 16.14 12.51
N ALA A 186 1.23 15.51 13.35
CA ALA A 186 0.94 14.15 13.80
C ALA A 186 -0.46 14.10 14.43
N SER A 187 -1.30 13.14 14.01
CA SER A 187 -2.70 13.08 14.45
C SER A 187 -2.83 12.57 15.89
N ARG A 188 -1.90 11.74 16.33
CA ARG A 188 -1.88 11.10 17.65
C ARG A 188 -0.45 10.92 18.14
N LEU A 189 -0.22 11.09 19.43
CA LEU A 189 0.99 10.71 20.14
C LEU A 189 0.61 9.68 21.21
N LEU A 190 1.51 8.75 21.52
CA LEU A 190 1.28 7.76 22.57
C LEU A 190 1.72 8.35 23.93
N GLU A 191 0.93 8.08 24.96
CA GLU A 191 1.24 8.53 26.32
C GLU A 191 2.24 7.59 26.97
N MET A 192 3.51 7.99 26.97
CA MET A 192 4.61 7.27 27.66
C MET A 192 4.74 7.73 29.10
N MET A 193 5.44 6.96 29.93
CA MET A 193 5.79 7.37 31.29
C MET A 193 6.52 8.72 31.27
N ASN A 194 6.23 9.57 32.26
CA ASN A 194 7.07 10.73 32.58
C ASN A 194 8.33 10.29 33.33
N LEU A 195 9.21 11.21 33.69
CA LEU A 195 10.47 10.90 34.34
C LEU A 195 10.30 10.28 35.75
N GLU A 196 9.32 10.76 36.51
CA GLU A 196 9.03 10.25 37.87
C GLU A 196 8.41 8.83 37.80
N GLU A 197 7.47 8.62 36.87
CA GLU A 197 6.85 7.30 36.62
C GLU A 197 7.92 6.31 36.15
N TYR A 198 8.83 6.73 35.27
CA TYR A 198 9.96 5.94 34.80
C TYR A 198 10.93 5.58 35.94
N ALA A 199 11.25 6.54 36.80
CA ALA A 199 12.09 6.33 38.00
C ALA A 199 11.43 5.31 38.95
N ALA A 200 10.14 5.48 39.25
CA ALA A 200 9.39 4.55 40.06
C ALA A 200 9.33 3.13 39.46
N TYR A 201 9.11 3.02 38.12
CA TYR A 201 9.10 1.76 37.39
C TYR A 201 10.44 1.03 37.51
N HIS A 202 11.58 1.74 37.29
CA HIS A 202 12.88 1.11 37.35
C HIS A 202 13.31 0.79 38.80
N ASN A 203 12.94 1.62 39.76
CA ASN A 203 13.17 1.35 41.17
C ASN A 203 12.41 0.12 41.68
N SER A 204 11.18 -0.11 41.19
CA SER A 204 10.37 -1.29 41.57
C SER A 204 10.99 -2.64 41.13
N ARG A 205 12.00 -2.62 40.27
CA ARG A 205 12.72 -3.81 39.79
C ARG A 205 13.86 -4.21 40.72
N ILE A 206 14.21 -3.37 41.68
CA ILE A 206 15.35 -3.56 42.57
C ILE A 206 14.84 -4.02 43.93
N THR A 207 15.34 -5.17 44.38
CA THR A 207 14.89 -5.81 45.64
C THR A 207 15.84 -5.57 46.84
N ASP A 208 17.06 -5.13 46.57
CA ASP A 208 18.06 -4.91 47.61
C ASP A 208 18.13 -3.46 48.14
N GLY A 209 17.20 -2.60 47.66
CA GLY A 209 17.10 -1.20 48.06
C GLY A 209 18.16 -0.25 47.46
N LYS A 210 19.05 -0.75 46.63
CA LYS A 210 20.06 0.04 45.88
C LYS A 210 19.50 0.49 44.54
N VAL A 211 18.70 1.55 44.54
CA VAL A 211 17.92 1.99 43.40
C VAL A 211 18.67 2.94 42.48
N PRO A 212 18.40 2.91 41.15
CA PRO A 212 19.03 3.81 40.18
C PRO A 212 18.51 5.24 40.23
N PHE A 213 17.34 5.49 40.82
CA PHE A 213 16.75 6.84 40.84
C PHE A 213 16.38 7.27 42.24
N HIS A 214 16.73 8.54 42.56
CA HIS A 214 16.35 9.19 43.82
C HIS A 214 15.61 10.50 43.50
N ILE A 215 14.40 10.68 44.05
CA ILE A 215 13.59 11.88 43.87
C ILE A 215 13.77 12.76 45.10
N VAL A 216 14.34 13.97 44.93
CA VAL A 216 14.62 14.91 46.01
C VAL A 216 14.02 16.28 45.65
N GLY A 217 12.86 16.60 46.23
CA GLY A 217 12.05 17.73 45.80
C GLY A 217 11.60 17.57 44.33
N ASP A 218 11.91 18.55 43.50
CA ASP A 218 11.62 18.54 42.07
C ASP A 218 12.73 17.90 41.20
N GLU A 219 13.83 17.44 41.84
CA GLU A 219 14.97 16.83 41.13
C GLU A 219 14.84 15.32 41.07
N VAL A 220 15.08 14.75 39.90
CA VAL A 220 15.30 13.30 39.70
C VAL A 220 16.80 13.08 39.51
N ARG A 221 17.41 12.37 40.46
CA ARG A 221 18.83 12.03 40.47
C ARG A 221 19.01 10.61 39.98
N TYR A 222 19.81 10.44 38.97
CA TYR A 222 20.14 9.15 38.37
C TYR A 222 21.52 8.69 38.79
N VAL A 223 21.61 7.46 39.27
CA VAL A 223 22.85 6.81 39.69
C VAL A 223 23.20 5.72 38.67
N PHE A 224 24.46 5.70 38.24
CA PHE A 224 24.94 4.75 37.26
C PHE A 224 24.82 3.30 37.72
N ASN A 225 24.60 2.41 36.78
CA ASN A 225 24.61 0.98 37.04
C ASN A 225 25.96 0.51 37.62
N GLY A 226 25.89 -0.28 38.69
CA GLY A 226 27.08 -0.73 39.44
C GLY A 226 27.61 0.25 40.47
N ALA A 227 26.98 1.43 40.62
CA ALA A 227 27.34 2.45 41.60
C ALA A 227 26.20 2.81 42.57
N TYR A 228 25.11 2.05 42.60
CA TYR A 228 23.91 2.36 43.38
C TYR A 228 24.15 2.42 44.90
N ASP A 229 25.15 1.69 45.37
CA ASP A 229 25.61 1.71 46.80
C ASP A 229 26.51 2.91 47.16
N LYS A 230 26.93 3.70 46.15
CA LYS A 230 27.77 4.86 46.31
C LYS A 230 27.01 6.18 46.36
N TYR A 231 25.68 6.14 46.22
CA TYR A 231 24.87 7.34 46.24
C TYR A 231 25.04 8.12 47.56
N ASP A 232 25.46 9.36 47.44
CA ASP A 232 25.51 10.32 48.56
C ASP A 232 24.74 11.58 48.13
N PRO A 233 23.62 11.93 48.78
CA PRO A 233 22.88 13.15 48.47
C PRO A 233 23.66 14.44 48.67
N ALA A 234 24.76 14.42 49.46
CA ALA A 234 25.63 15.54 49.70
C ALA A 234 26.77 15.67 48.68
N ASP A 235 27.05 14.61 47.91
CA ASP A 235 28.12 14.58 46.93
C ASP A 235 27.54 14.50 45.48
N PRO A 236 27.51 15.63 44.74
CA PRO A 236 27.01 15.67 43.37
C PRO A 236 27.79 14.81 42.37
N GLU A 237 28.99 14.31 42.70
CA GLU A 237 29.76 13.42 41.84
C GLU A 237 29.21 11.98 41.85
N THR A 238 28.34 11.66 42.81
CA THR A 238 27.75 10.31 42.95
C THR A 238 26.46 10.09 42.14
N TYR A 239 25.92 11.14 41.50
CA TYR A 239 24.69 11.09 40.72
C TYR A 239 24.68 12.15 39.62
N ASN A 240 23.74 12.00 38.65
CA ASN A 240 23.43 13.02 37.64
C ASN A 240 22.01 13.51 37.85
N VAL A 241 21.77 14.80 37.84
CA VAL A 241 20.42 15.37 37.78
C VAL A 241 19.95 15.25 36.33
N VAL A 242 18.84 14.51 36.11
CA VAL A 242 18.30 14.27 34.80
C VAL A 242 16.98 15.01 34.62
N ASN A 243 16.73 15.50 33.41
CA ASN A 243 15.54 16.27 33.05
C ASN A 243 14.63 15.51 32.10
N TYR A 244 13.31 15.65 32.30
CA TYR A 244 12.31 15.02 31.44
C TYR A 244 12.43 15.45 29.97
N ARG A 245 12.42 14.46 29.09
CA ARG A 245 12.33 14.62 27.63
C ARG A 245 11.18 13.84 27.08
N ASN A 246 10.31 14.51 26.30
CA ASN A 246 9.31 13.83 25.48
C ASN A 246 9.87 13.68 24.07
N TRP A 247 10.44 12.51 23.77
CA TRP A 247 11.12 12.24 22.52
C TRP A 247 10.18 12.30 21.31
N GLN A 248 8.90 12.00 21.46
CA GLN A 248 7.93 12.16 20.38
C GLN A 248 7.79 13.63 19.97
N LYS A 249 7.80 14.57 20.92
CA LYS A 249 7.78 16.01 20.61
C LYS A 249 9.08 16.49 19.96
N GLU A 250 10.19 15.77 20.18
CA GLU A 250 11.47 16.12 19.54
C GLU A 250 11.48 15.70 18.05
N ILE A 251 10.83 14.60 17.68
CA ILE A 251 10.82 14.13 16.29
C ILE A 251 9.69 14.74 15.45
N TYR A 252 8.53 15.00 16.07
CA TYR A 252 7.38 15.52 15.32
C TYR A 252 7.38 17.04 15.24
N THR A 253 6.97 17.55 14.08
CA THR A 253 6.88 18.98 13.79
C THR A 253 5.62 19.30 13.01
N SER A 254 5.18 20.55 13.06
CA SER A 254 4.20 21.08 12.12
C SER A 254 4.84 21.26 10.76
N ALA A 255 4.47 20.43 9.80
CA ALA A 255 5.06 20.40 8.47
C ALA A 255 4.32 21.33 7.52
N PHE A 256 5.00 22.29 6.94
CA PHE A 256 4.45 23.16 5.90
C PHE A 256 4.83 22.62 4.52
N SER A 257 3.84 22.42 3.65
CA SER A 257 4.03 21.90 2.30
C SER A 257 3.34 22.78 1.27
N GLN A 258 3.85 22.79 0.05
CA GLN A 258 3.34 23.58 -1.05
C GLN A 258 3.33 22.80 -2.36
N ASN A 259 2.27 23.05 -3.18
CA ASN A 259 2.11 22.42 -4.48
C ASN A 259 1.62 23.46 -5.48
N TYR A 260 2.33 23.63 -6.59
CA TYR A 260 2.00 24.56 -7.66
C TYR A 260 1.81 23.81 -8.96
N SER A 261 0.72 24.07 -9.66
CA SER A 261 0.44 23.47 -10.95
C SER A 261 0.05 24.54 -11.96
N LEU A 262 0.61 24.48 -13.15
CA LEU A 262 0.28 25.33 -14.27
C LEU A 262 -0.04 24.45 -15.49
N SER A 263 -1.16 24.69 -16.16
CA SER A 263 -1.47 24.00 -17.40
C SER A 263 -2.04 24.91 -18.46
N VAL A 264 -1.73 24.62 -19.71
CA VAL A 264 -2.25 25.29 -20.89
C VAL A 264 -2.93 24.28 -21.77
N ASN A 265 -4.15 24.55 -22.15
CA ASN A 265 -4.99 23.67 -22.95
C ASN A 265 -5.60 24.49 -24.09
N GLY A 266 -5.47 24.04 -25.33
CA GLY A 266 -6.00 24.72 -26.48
C GLY A 266 -5.91 23.92 -27.77
N GLY A 267 -6.35 24.52 -28.88
CA GLY A 267 -6.25 23.90 -30.18
C GLY A 267 -6.85 24.77 -31.29
N ALA A 268 -6.32 24.64 -32.48
CA ALA A 268 -6.84 25.30 -33.67
C ALA A 268 -6.90 24.32 -34.83
N GLY A 269 -8.07 24.24 -35.47
CA GLY A 269 -8.30 23.37 -36.61
C GLY A 269 -8.09 21.90 -36.28
N LYS A 270 -7.03 21.30 -36.79
CA LYS A 270 -6.78 19.85 -36.67
C LYS A 270 -5.83 19.45 -35.55
N THR A 271 -5.34 20.39 -34.76
CA THR A 271 -4.35 20.13 -33.73
C THR A 271 -4.81 20.68 -32.40
N THR A 272 -4.75 19.84 -31.36
CA THR A 272 -5.02 20.24 -29.99
C THR A 272 -3.84 19.86 -29.10
N TYR A 273 -3.63 20.62 -28.03
CA TYR A 273 -2.51 20.41 -27.12
C TYR A 273 -2.92 20.62 -25.66
N TYR A 274 -2.31 19.87 -24.77
CA TYR A 274 -2.32 20.08 -23.33
C TYR A 274 -0.87 20.02 -22.84
N ILE A 275 -0.43 21.06 -22.15
CA ILE A 275 0.91 21.15 -21.56
C ILE A 275 0.74 21.52 -20.11
N SER A 276 1.40 20.80 -19.20
CA SER A 276 1.39 21.10 -17.77
C SER A 276 2.80 21.06 -17.17
N ALA A 277 2.97 21.89 -16.16
CA ALA A 277 4.14 21.89 -15.28
C ALA A 277 3.65 21.89 -13.83
N ASN A 278 4.29 21.08 -13.01
CA ASN A 278 3.97 20.95 -11.61
C ASN A 278 5.24 20.99 -10.76
N PHE A 279 5.15 21.62 -9.59
CA PHE A 279 6.20 21.60 -8.57
C PHE A 279 5.57 21.38 -7.22
N LYS A 280 6.05 20.39 -6.46
CA LYS A 280 5.66 20.12 -5.07
C LYS A 280 6.88 20.06 -4.17
N ASP A 281 6.73 20.66 -2.99
CA ASP A 281 7.65 20.54 -1.87
C ASP A 281 6.83 20.11 -0.65
N ILE A 282 6.90 18.83 -0.31
CA ILE A 282 6.10 18.21 0.73
C ILE A 282 7.02 17.85 1.88
N ASN A 283 6.81 18.50 3.01
CA ASN A 283 7.54 18.21 4.24
C ASN A 283 6.76 17.21 5.09
N GLY A 284 7.46 16.26 5.68
CA GLY A 284 6.87 15.28 6.59
C GLY A 284 6.74 15.80 8.02
N THR A 285 5.83 15.18 8.78
CA THR A 285 5.65 15.52 10.21
C THR A 285 6.78 15.00 11.10
N VAL A 286 7.57 14.04 10.64
CA VAL A 286 8.87 13.72 11.25
C VAL A 286 9.91 14.64 10.63
N LYS A 287 10.72 15.29 11.48
CA LYS A 287 11.78 16.19 11.04
C LYS A 287 12.68 15.52 9.99
N GLN A 288 13.19 16.30 9.04
CA GLN A 288 14.09 15.88 7.96
C GLN A 288 13.48 14.91 6.93
N THR A 289 12.20 14.56 7.03
CA THR A 289 11.54 13.80 5.97
C THR A 289 10.85 14.74 4.99
N GLY A 290 10.86 14.39 3.71
CA GLY A 290 10.21 15.21 2.70
C GLY A 290 10.40 14.72 1.28
N LEU A 291 9.63 15.32 0.38
CA LEU A 291 9.59 15.02 -1.04
C LEU A 291 9.61 16.33 -1.82
N LYS A 292 10.58 16.50 -2.71
CA LYS A 292 10.59 17.57 -3.72
C LYS A 292 10.44 16.96 -5.10
N GLN A 293 9.53 17.50 -5.91
CA GLN A 293 9.27 16.95 -7.23
C GLN A 293 8.89 18.03 -8.23
N GLY A 294 9.47 17.93 -9.43
CA GLY A 294 9.11 18.70 -10.59
C GLY A 294 8.65 17.80 -11.74
N ASP A 295 7.47 18.09 -12.31
CA ASP A 295 6.87 17.31 -13.39
C ASP A 295 6.59 18.20 -14.60
N LEU A 296 6.84 17.69 -15.79
CA LEU A 296 6.44 18.29 -17.07
C LEU A 296 5.66 17.26 -17.88
N ARG A 297 4.56 17.67 -18.51
CA ARG A 297 3.78 16.86 -19.42
C ARG A 297 3.39 17.65 -20.67
N ALA A 298 3.37 16.97 -21.81
CA ALA A 298 2.87 17.50 -23.08
C ALA A 298 2.06 16.42 -23.81
N ASN A 299 0.78 16.65 -24.02
CA ASN A 299 -0.11 15.83 -24.82
C ASN A 299 -0.50 16.59 -26.10
N LEU A 300 -0.21 16.00 -27.25
CA LEU A 300 -0.52 16.53 -28.56
C LEU A 300 -1.46 15.58 -29.28
N SER A 301 -2.55 16.10 -29.82
CA SER A 301 -3.43 15.36 -30.71
C SER A 301 -3.51 16.11 -32.05
N ALA A 302 -3.24 15.42 -33.15
CA ALA A 302 -3.22 16.00 -34.46
C ALA A 302 -3.94 15.10 -35.48
N GLN A 303 -4.85 15.67 -36.24
CA GLN A 303 -5.42 15.02 -37.40
C GLN A 303 -4.52 15.27 -38.62
N LEU A 304 -3.63 14.31 -38.93
CA LEU A 304 -2.66 14.43 -40.01
C LEU A 304 -3.35 14.41 -41.38
N SER A 305 -4.43 13.66 -41.50
CA SER A 305 -5.31 13.64 -42.69
C SER A 305 -6.74 13.37 -42.26
N LYS A 306 -7.69 13.32 -43.22
CA LYS A 306 -9.08 12.92 -42.93
C LYS A 306 -9.19 11.51 -42.36
N SER A 307 -8.18 10.65 -42.61
CA SER A 307 -8.18 9.25 -42.22
C SER A 307 -7.10 8.90 -41.18
N VAL A 308 -6.22 9.82 -40.79
CA VAL A 308 -5.11 9.54 -39.88
C VAL A 308 -5.09 10.53 -38.73
N ASP A 309 -5.27 10.01 -37.52
CA ASP A 309 -5.20 10.75 -36.25
C ASP A 309 -3.94 10.31 -35.49
N LEU A 310 -3.15 11.24 -35.00
CA LEU A 310 -1.96 11.02 -34.17
C LEU A 310 -2.20 11.60 -32.78
N ASN A 311 -1.95 10.80 -31.74
CA ASN A 311 -1.89 11.25 -30.35
C ASN A 311 -0.51 10.91 -29.80
N MET A 312 0.12 11.88 -29.15
CA MET A 312 1.43 11.75 -28.53
C MET A 312 1.36 12.31 -27.11
N ALA A 313 1.90 11.58 -26.14
CA ALA A 313 2.07 12.05 -24.78
C ALA A 313 3.54 11.88 -24.36
N LEU A 314 4.11 12.94 -23.81
CA LEU A 314 5.45 12.98 -23.25
C LEU A 314 5.36 13.45 -21.81
N SER A 315 6.08 12.83 -20.90
CA SER A 315 6.21 13.32 -19.53
C SER A 315 7.59 13.05 -18.96
N GLY A 316 8.08 13.99 -18.16
CA GLY A 316 9.31 13.90 -17.39
C GLY A 316 9.06 14.27 -15.94
N SER A 317 9.67 13.55 -15.02
CA SER A 317 9.60 13.78 -13.57
C SER A 317 10.99 13.69 -12.97
N LEU A 318 11.32 14.67 -12.14
CA LEU A 318 12.50 14.69 -11.27
C LEU A 318 12.02 14.73 -9.84
N ARG A 319 12.39 13.75 -9.03
CA ARG A 319 11.97 13.62 -7.65
C ARG A 319 13.16 13.38 -6.75
N GLN A 320 13.22 14.11 -5.64
CA GLN A 320 14.13 13.86 -4.53
C GLN A 320 13.30 13.54 -3.29
N ASN A 321 13.59 12.44 -2.67
CA ASN A 321 12.88 11.97 -1.49
C ASN A 321 13.86 11.73 -0.35
N ASN A 322 13.64 12.35 0.80
CA ASN A 322 14.37 12.11 2.04
C ASN A 322 13.43 11.39 3.01
N MET A 323 13.79 10.16 3.36
CA MET A 323 12.99 9.30 4.23
C MET A 323 13.73 9.06 5.54
N MET A 324 12.97 8.82 6.59
CA MET A 324 13.50 8.38 7.87
C MET A 324 13.13 6.92 8.08
N ALA A 325 14.01 6.13 8.67
CA ALA A 325 13.73 4.75 9.02
C ALA A 325 12.47 4.67 9.89
N GLY A 326 11.44 4.02 9.36
CA GLY A 326 10.16 3.84 10.03
C GLY A 326 10.17 2.62 10.96
N GLY A 327 9.07 2.36 11.63
CA GLY A 327 8.89 1.23 12.56
C GLY A 327 8.89 -0.15 11.92
N ASN A 328 9.06 -0.26 10.63
CA ASN A 328 9.11 -1.52 9.87
C ASN A 328 10.52 -2.12 9.74
N THR A 329 11.50 -1.62 10.47
CA THR A 329 12.84 -2.22 10.49
C THR A 329 12.87 -3.46 11.39
N LEU A 330 13.59 -4.51 10.96
CA LEU A 330 13.75 -5.75 11.72
C LEU A 330 14.73 -5.62 12.89
N GLY A 331 15.45 -4.50 12.98
CA GLY A 331 16.41 -4.22 14.06
C GLY A 331 15.73 -4.00 15.42
N GLY A 332 16.52 -4.07 16.49
CA GLY A 332 16.08 -3.77 17.85
C GLY A 332 15.52 -2.35 18.04
N ALA A 333 15.50 -1.83 19.28
CA ALA A 333 15.02 -0.47 19.60
C ALA A 333 15.73 0.62 18.80
N THR A 334 16.93 0.35 18.32
CA THR A 334 17.76 1.22 17.49
C THR A 334 17.46 1.18 16.00
N GLY A 335 16.46 0.39 15.57
CA GLY A 335 16.17 0.19 14.15
C GLY A 335 15.35 1.28 13.47
N ALA A 336 14.69 2.18 14.23
CA ALA A 336 13.81 3.21 13.70
C ALA A 336 13.65 4.38 14.66
N ILE A 337 13.53 5.60 14.13
CA ILE A 337 13.37 6.81 14.93
C ILE A 337 12.08 6.83 15.76
N SER A 338 10.95 6.43 15.16
CA SER A 338 9.64 6.39 15.85
C SER A 338 9.68 5.43 17.04
N ARG A 339 10.32 4.30 16.88
CA ARG A 339 10.48 3.30 17.91
C ARG A 339 11.45 3.78 18.99
N THR A 340 12.61 4.35 18.60
CA THR A 340 13.54 4.96 19.54
C THR A 340 12.85 6.03 20.39
N ALA A 341 11.97 6.85 19.81
CA ALA A 341 11.22 7.88 20.53
C ALA A 341 10.22 7.33 21.55
N LEU A 342 9.78 6.09 21.41
CA LEU A 342 8.90 5.42 22.38
C LEU A 342 9.68 4.64 23.43
N ASP A 343 10.71 3.91 23.01
CA ASP A 343 11.42 2.96 23.86
C ASP A 343 12.50 3.61 24.73
N TYR A 344 13.09 4.72 24.26
CA TYR A 344 14.22 5.33 24.95
C TYR A 344 13.81 5.94 26.31
N ALA A 345 14.73 5.94 27.27
CA ALA A 345 14.54 6.59 28.57
C ALA A 345 14.01 8.03 28.40
N PRO A 346 13.04 8.51 29.21
CA PRO A 346 12.48 9.85 29.05
C PRO A 346 13.41 10.97 29.51
N PHE A 347 14.70 10.77 29.33
CA PHE A 347 15.79 11.72 29.59
C PHE A 347 16.99 11.34 28.72
N GLU A 348 17.95 12.24 28.59
CA GLU A 348 19.19 11.98 27.86
C GLU A 348 20.17 11.29 28.82
N LEU A 349 20.65 10.09 28.45
CA LEU A 349 21.63 9.36 29.25
C LEU A 349 22.94 10.14 29.31
N PRO A 350 23.53 10.30 30.48
CA PRO A 350 24.81 10.96 30.62
C PRO A 350 25.93 10.23 29.88
N GLU A 351 26.81 10.98 29.19
CA GLU A 351 27.90 10.40 28.38
C GLU A 351 28.93 9.61 29.22
N ASN A 352 29.06 9.95 30.49
CA ASN A 352 29.96 9.29 31.42
C ASN A 352 29.38 8.04 32.09
N ASP A 353 28.15 7.63 31.74
CA ASP A 353 27.54 6.40 32.25
C ASP A 353 28.31 5.16 31.76
N PRO A 354 28.86 4.33 32.70
CA PRO A 354 29.57 3.10 32.35
C PRO A 354 28.72 2.08 31.59
N SER A 355 27.37 2.14 31.70
CA SER A 355 26.42 1.32 30.97
C SER A 355 26.11 1.84 29.57
N PHE A 356 26.77 2.93 29.18
CA PHE A 356 26.54 3.60 27.90
C PHE A 356 27.13 2.78 26.74
N THR A 357 26.44 1.71 26.41
CA THR A 357 26.78 0.84 25.26
C THR A 357 26.49 1.54 23.93
N ASN A 358 27.03 1.01 22.83
CA ASN A 358 26.73 1.53 21.48
C ASN A 358 25.23 1.55 21.20
N GLU A 359 24.47 0.59 21.71
CA GLU A 359 23.03 0.53 21.55
C GLU A 359 22.33 1.68 22.30
N ASN A 360 22.71 1.92 23.56
CA ASN A 360 22.12 2.97 24.40
C ASN A 360 22.54 4.40 23.97
N LYS A 361 23.64 4.55 23.22
CA LYS A 361 24.04 5.83 22.62
C LYS A 361 23.10 6.29 21.51
N THR A 362 22.47 5.35 20.80
CA THR A 362 21.53 5.69 19.73
C THR A 362 20.24 6.23 20.34
N ASN A 363 20.08 7.53 20.36
CA ASN A 363 18.87 8.23 20.77
C ASN A 363 18.19 8.94 19.58
N VAL A 364 17.15 9.69 19.84
CA VAL A 364 16.42 10.45 18.82
C VAL A 364 17.30 11.47 18.10
N PHE A 365 18.19 12.14 18.80
CA PHE A 365 19.10 13.13 18.21
C PHE A 365 20.13 12.45 17.31
N SER A 366 20.58 11.24 17.67
CA SER A 366 21.46 10.44 16.82
C SER A 366 20.83 10.19 15.45
N TRP A 367 19.53 9.84 15.44
CA TRP A 367 18.77 9.67 14.20
C TRP A 367 18.63 10.97 13.41
N LEU A 368 18.30 12.07 14.09
CA LEU A 368 18.13 13.36 13.42
C LEU A 368 19.44 13.93 12.88
N ASN A 369 20.55 13.69 13.54
CA ASN A 369 21.82 14.32 13.20
C ASN A 369 22.69 13.48 12.26
N ASP A 370 22.61 12.16 12.32
CA ASP A 370 23.61 11.29 11.69
C ASP A 370 23.04 10.16 10.83
N TYR A 371 21.73 10.24 10.48
CA TYR A 371 21.08 9.36 9.52
C TYR A 371 20.73 10.13 8.24
N VAL A 372 20.87 9.46 7.10
CA VAL A 372 20.35 9.93 5.79
C VAL A 372 19.80 8.75 5.02
N ASP A 373 18.63 8.93 4.42
CA ASP A 373 18.07 8.01 3.41
C ASP A 373 17.50 8.83 2.24
N LEU A 374 18.38 9.18 1.33
CA LEU A 374 18.11 10.07 0.21
C LEU A 374 17.94 9.27 -1.08
N THR A 375 16.89 9.57 -1.83
CA THR A 375 16.62 8.97 -3.12
C THR A 375 16.42 10.06 -4.17
N ASP A 376 17.16 9.98 -5.25
CA ASP A 376 16.96 10.77 -6.48
C ASP A 376 16.33 9.86 -7.55
N ASP A 377 15.13 10.20 -7.99
CA ASP A 377 14.36 9.45 -8.98
C ASP A 377 14.12 10.31 -10.22
N LYS A 378 14.46 9.77 -11.39
CA LYS A 378 14.28 10.42 -12.69
C LYS A 378 13.47 9.51 -13.58
N THR A 379 12.32 9.98 -14.03
CA THR A 379 11.42 9.22 -14.90
C THR A 379 11.14 9.98 -16.18
N PHE A 380 11.24 9.29 -17.30
CA PHE A 380 10.80 9.77 -18.60
C PHE A 380 9.85 8.78 -19.23
N LYS A 381 8.68 9.26 -19.71
CA LYS A 381 7.66 8.43 -20.38
C LYS A 381 7.30 9.06 -21.71
N ALA A 382 7.15 8.23 -22.73
CA ALA A 382 6.70 8.64 -24.06
C ALA A 382 5.66 7.63 -24.56
N SER A 383 4.59 8.12 -25.16
CA SER A 383 3.61 7.29 -25.86
C SER A 383 3.18 7.93 -27.17
N LEU A 384 2.95 7.10 -28.17
CA LEU A 384 2.48 7.44 -29.49
C LEU A 384 1.33 6.51 -29.85
N ASN A 385 0.23 7.08 -30.32
CA ASN A 385 -0.92 6.34 -30.83
C ASN A 385 -1.34 6.93 -32.16
N LEU A 386 -1.14 6.16 -33.23
CA LEU A 386 -1.50 6.50 -34.59
C LEU A 386 -2.73 5.66 -34.97
N ASN A 387 -3.85 6.31 -35.30
CA ASN A 387 -5.07 5.67 -35.73
C ASN A 387 -5.29 5.98 -37.20
N TRP A 388 -5.29 4.95 -38.05
CA TRP A 388 -5.56 5.03 -39.46
C TRP A 388 -6.91 4.40 -39.82
N LYS A 389 -7.87 5.23 -40.15
CA LYS A 389 -9.17 4.83 -40.71
C LYS A 389 -8.99 4.40 -42.16
N ILE A 390 -8.72 3.12 -42.40
CA ILE A 390 -8.47 2.54 -43.72
C ILE A 390 -9.71 2.75 -44.59
N ASN A 391 -10.89 2.49 -44.03
CA ASN A 391 -12.20 2.75 -44.61
C ASN A 391 -13.25 2.91 -43.51
N LYS A 392 -14.54 2.95 -43.90
CA LYS A 392 -15.67 3.10 -42.96
C LYS A 392 -15.83 1.94 -41.96
N PHE A 393 -15.19 0.79 -42.22
CA PHE A 393 -15.32 -0.42 -41.39
C PHE A 393 -14.04 -0.69 -40.60
N PHE A 394 -12.87 -0.48 -41.19
CA PHE A 394 -11.57 -0.86 -40.61
C PHE A 394 -10.79 0.34 -40.16
N THR A 395 -10.32 0.26 -38.91
CA THR A 395 -9.34 1.17 -38.33
C THR A 395 -8.13 0.38 -37.86
N TYR A 396 -6.94 0.73 -38.33
CA TYR A 396 -5.68 0.25 -37.80
C TYR A 396 -5.14 1.24 -36.77
N SER A 397 -4.69 0.72 -35.63
CA SER A 397 -4.04 1.50 -34.57
C SER A 397 -2.66 0.93 -34.27
N LEU A 398 -1.63 1.77 -34.47
CA LEU A 398 -0.28 1.51 -33.97
C LEU A 398 -0.09 2.29 -32.67
N ARG A 399 0.18 1.57 -31.59
CA ARG A 399 0.55 2.16 -30.31
C ARG A 399 1.96 1.77 -29.98
N ALA A 400 2.78 2.72 -29.61
CA ALA A 400 4.14 2.50 -29.17
C ALA A 400 4.40 3.41 -27.97
N GLY A 401 5.07 2.89 -26.97
CA GLY A 401 5.41 3.68 -25.80
C GLY A 401 6.46 3.03 -24.95
N GLY A 402 7.06 3.83 -24.10
CA GLY A 402 8.05 3.34 -23.15
C GLY A 402 8.23 4.27 -21.97
N ASN A 403 8.91 3.73 -21.00
CA ASN A 403 9.24 4.36 -19.74
C ASN A 403 10.70 4.03 -19.41
N ILE A 404 11.46 5.03 -19.02
CA ILE A 404 12.81 4.89 -18.45
C ILE A 404 12.76 5.54 -17.07
N ASN A 405 13.18 4.78 -16.07
CA ASN A 405 13.28 5.24 -14.70
C ASN A 405 14.66 4.90 -14.14
N THR A 406 15.34 5.89 -13.57
CA THR A 406 16.57 5.70 -12.80
C THR A 406 16.33 6.16 -11.37
N ASN A 407 16.77 5.36 -10.43
CA ASN A 407 16.60 5.61 -9.01
C ASN A 407 17.94 5.41 -8.30
N ASP A 408 18.50 6.50 -7.78
CA ASP A 408 19.75 6.51 -7.04
C ASP A 408 19.43 6.72 -5.56
N ARG A 409 19.64 5.68 -4.72
CA ARG A 409 19.39 5.74 -3.28
C ARG A 409 20.68 5.63 -2.51
N LYS A 410 20.81 6.47 -1.49
CA LYS A 410 21.95 6.52 -0.58
C LYS A 410 21.45 6.46 0.86
N ARG A 411 22.02 5.57 1.66
CA ARG A 411 21.68 5.44 3.07
C ARG A 411 22.95 5.48 3.90
N TRP A 412 23.02 6.46 4.78
CA TRP A 412 24.13 6.70 5.69
C TRP A 412 23.72 6.45 7.13
N TYR A 413 24.57 5.74 7.85
CA TYR A 413 24.55 5.60 9.30
C TYR A 413 25.90 6.06 9.84
N GLY A 414 25.90 7.20 10.52
CA GLY A 414 27.10 7.78 11.09
C GLY A 414 27.42 7.25 12.50
N MET A 415 28.44 7.81 13.10
CA MET A 415 29.01 7.32 14.36
C MET A 415 28.13 7.54 15.60
N GLN A 416 27.02 8.28 15.48
CA GLN A 416 26.04 8.43 16.57
C GLN A 416 24.98 7.31 16.56
N LEU A 417 24.97 6.46 15.54
CA LEU A 417 24.03 5.37 15.36
C LEU A 417 24.70 4.03 15.61
N TYR A 418 23.99 3.10 16.25
CA TYR A 418 24.45 1.75 16.54
C TYR A 418 25.07 1.05 15.30
N GLN A 419 24.37 1.13 14.16
CA GLN A 419 24.85 0.55 12.90
C GLN A 419 26.17 1.18 12.45
N GLY A 420 26.28 2.50 12.55
CA GLY A 420 27.50 3.23 12.18
C GLY A 420 28.65 2.98 13.14
N MET A 421 28.39 2.96 14.45
CA MET A 421 29.42 2.65 15.46
C MET A 421 30.03 1.28 15.25
N ASN A 422 29.20 0.27 14.97
CA ASN A 422 29.68 -1.12 14.81
C ASN A 422 30.43 -1.35 13.50
N ASN A 423 30.27 -0.46 12.50
CA ASN A 423 30.93 -0.58 11.21
C ASN A 423 31.90 0.60 10.94
N GLN A 424 32.20 1.45 11.92
CA GLN A 424 32.99 2.68 11.76
C GLN A 424 32.47 3.53 10.57
N GLY A 425 31.17 3.87 10.63
CA GLY A 425 30.41 4.43 9.50
C GLY A 425 29.88 3.34 8.57
N TYR A 426 28.66 3.54 8.10
CA TYR A 426 28.03 2.60 7.18
C TYR A 426 27.30 3.38 6.09
N LEU A 427 27.72 3.23 4.84
CA LEU A 427 27.09 3.81 3.67
C LEU A 427 26.64 2.72 2.72
N ALA A 428 25.36 2.67 2.44
CA ALA A 428 24.83 1.78 1.41
C ALA A 428 24.26 2.59 0.26
N THR A 429 24.62 2.23 -0.96
CA THR A 429 24.11 2.85 -2.17
C THR A 429 23.46 1.83 -3.08
N SER A 430 22.36 2.23 -3.72
CA SER A 430 21.64 1.43 -4.71
C SER A 430 21.43 2.28 -5.96
N ASN A 431 21.87 1.78 -7.10
CA ASN A 431 21.59 2.38 -8.41
C ASN A 431 20.67 1.43 -9.19
N LEU A 432 19.43 1.83 -9.33
CA LEU A 432 18.39 1.07 -10.01
C LEU A 432 18.07 1.72 -11.36
N SER A 433 18.11 0.95 -12.42
CA SER A 433 17.65 1.33 -13.75
C SER A 433 16.53 0.40 -14.20
N LYS A 434 15.41 0.97 -14.58
CA LYS A 434 14.26 0.27 -15.16
C LYS A 434 13.91 0.84 -16.50
N SER A 435 13.68 -0.01 -17.47
CA SER A 435 13.07 0.42 -18.73
C SER A 435 12.04 -0.60 -19.19
N ASN A 436 10.95 -0.10 -19.72
CA ASN A 436 10.01 -0.93 -20.44
C ASN A 436 9.56 -0.21 -21.70
N TYR A 437 9.33 -0.97 -22.75
CA TYR A 437 8.68 -0.50 -23.95
C TYR A 437 7.66 -1.50 -24.45
N SER A 438 6.62 -0.97 -25.06
CA SER A 438 5.49 -1.73 -25.58
C SER A 438 5.18 -1.26 -27.01
N VAL A 439 4.92 -2.20 -27.88
CA VAL A 439 4.42 -1.95 -29.24
C VAL A 439 3.18 -2.81 -29.47
N GLU A 440 2.10 -2.15 -29.87
CA GLU A 440 0.80 -2.78 -30.10
C GLU A 440 0.31 -2.49 -31.52
N ASN A 441 -0.04 -3.53 -32.25
CA ASN A 441 -0.66 -3.46 -33.57
C ASN A 441 -2.10 -3.98 -33.45
N ILE A 442 -3.06 -3.11 -33.72
CA ILE A 442 -4.48 -3.40 -33.46
C ILE A 442 -5.31 -3.07 -34.72
N VAL A 443 -6.15 -3.99 -35.12
CA VAL A 443 -7.15 -3.79 -36.19
C VAL A 443 -8.53 -3.87 -35.58
N ASN A 444 -9.31 -2.83 -35.74
CA ASN A 444 -10.71 -2.75 -35.34
C ASN A 444 -11.62 -2.78 -36.59
N TYR A 445 -12.60 -3.64 -36.54
CA TYR A 445 -13.70 -3.73 -37.54
C TYR A 445 -14.99 -3.33 -36.85
N ASN A 446 -15.70 -2.36 -37.40
CA ASN A 446 -17.01 -1.91 -36.92
C ASN A 446 -18.01 -1.85 -38.06
N THR A 447 -19.17 -2.46 -37.84
CA THR A 447 -20.25 -2.44 -38.82
C THR A 447 -21.62 -2.45 -38.15
N LYS A 448 -22.62 -1.97 -38.89
CA LYS A 448 -24.02 -2.13 -38.50
C LYS A 448 -24.57 -3.46 -39.09
N LEU A 449 -25.30 -4.21 -38.30
CA LEU A 449 -26.02 -5.43 -38.69
C LEU A 449 -27.44 -5.07 -39.16
N GLY A 450 -27.54 -4.25 -40.20
CA GLY A 450 -28.81 -3.70 -40.66
C GLY A 450 -29.50 -2.83 -39.59
N SER A 451 -30.78 -3.07 -39.36
CA SER A 451 -31.55 -2.46 -38.26
C SER A 451 -31.48 -3.25 -36.96
N VAL A 452 -30.86 -4.42 -36.96
CA VAL A 452 -30.88 -5.36 -35.82
C VAL A 452 -29.80 -5.02 -34.78
N GLY A 453 -28.69 -4.34 -35.17
CA GLY A 453 -27.65 -4.02 -34.17
C GLY A 453 -26.31 -3.57 -34.74
N THR A 454 -25.27 -3.75 -33.96
CA THR A 454 -23.88 -3.40 -34.29
C THR A 454 -22.95 -4.55 -33.97
N LEU A 455 -21.88 -4.69 -34.74
CA LEU A 455 -20.79 -5.64 -34.55
C LEU A 455 -19.48 -4.84 -34.52
N ALA A 456 -18.71 -5.03 -33.45
CA ALA A 456 -17.35 -4.54 -33.33
C ALA A 456 -16.40 -5.71 -33.05
N ALA A 457 -15.37 -5.87 -33.87
CA ALA A 457 -14.35 -6.88 -33.68
C ALA A 457 -12.98 -6.24 -33.61
N THR A 458 -12.13 -6.72 -32.71
CA THR A 458 -10.76 -6.26 -32.51
C THR A 458 -9.81 -7.45 -32.60
N VAL A 459 -8.74 -7.33 -33.37
CA VAL A 459 -7.64 -8.29 -33.39
C VAL A 459 -6.35 -7.51 -33.17
N GLY A 460 -5.46 -8.06 -32.36
CA GLY A 460 -4.21 -7.35 -32.05
C GLY A 460 -3.06 -8.28 -31.71
N MET A 461 -1.87 -7.71 -31.85
CA MET A 461 -0.59 -8.28 -31.41
C MET A 461 0.11 -7.23 -30.56
N THR A 462 0.59 -7.64 -29.38
CA THR A 462 1.35 -6.78 -28.47
C THR A 462 2.70 -7.41 -28.15
N TYR A 463 3.75 -6.59 -28.08
CA TYR A 463 5.06 -6.98 -27.64
C TYR A 463 5.51 -6.03 -26.55
N ASP A 464 5.90 -6.57 -25.40
CA ASP A 464 6.41 -5.84 -24.24
C ASP A 464 7.80 -6.35 -23.88
N ASP A 465 8.72 -5.45 -23.58
CA ASP A 465 10.07 -5.76 -23.12
C ASP A 465 10.34 -4.99 -21.81
N TYR A 466 10.84 -5.72 -20.83
CA TYR A 466 11.13 -5.21 -19.49
C TYR A 466 12.58 -5.49 -19.12
N ASN A 467 13.28 -4.43 -18.74
CA ASN A 467 14.66 -4.53 -18.26
C ASN A 467 14.77 -3.87 -16.88
N PHE A 468 15.38 -4.60 -15.97
CA PHE A 468 15.63 -4.17 -14.60
C PHE A 468 17.07 -4.50 -14.25
N LEU A 469 17.81 -3.50 -13.80
CA LEU A 469 19.19 -3.67 -13.33
C LEU A 469 19.37 -2.86 -12.03
N ASN A 470 19.78 -3.55 -10.97
CA ASN A 470 20.10 -2.92 -9.71
C ASN A 470 21.52 -3.27 -9.27
N LYS A 471 22.29 -2.24 -8.92
CA LYS A 471 23.67 -2.35 -8.44
C LYS A 471 23.75 -1.76 -7.05
N ASN A 472 24.26 -2.55 -6.09
CA ASN A 472 24.39 -2.16 -4.71
C ASN A 472 25.87 -2.14 -4.30
N VAL A 473 26.25 -1.11 -3.54
CA VAL A 473 27.59 -0.96 -2.97
C VAL A 473 27.47 -0.57 -1.51
N ILE A 474 28.22 -1.21 -0.65
CA ILE A 474 28.28 -0.93 0.78
C ILE A 474 29.71 -0.51 1.14
N GLY A 475 29.83 0.64 1.81
CA GLY A 475 31.08 1.11 2.37
C GLY A 475 31.06 1.02 3.90
N LYS A 476 32.18 0.62 4.48
CA LYS A 476 32.43 0.54 5.92
C LYS A 476 33.83 1.06 6.26
N ASN A 477 34.13 1.21 7.55
CA ASN A 477 35.45 1.61 8.03
C ASN A 477 35.92 2.94 7.42
N PHE A 478 35.07 3.99 7.58
CA PHE A 478 35.35 5.31 7.04
C PHE A 478 36.47 6.01 7.81
N THR A 479 37.35 6.67 7.06
CA THR A 479 38.42 7.50 7.64
C THR A 479 37.98 8.94 7.89
N MET A 480 36.97 9.40 7.16
CA MET A 480 36.35 10.73 7.27
C MET A 480 34.82 10.59 7.20
N PHE A 481 34.11 11.10 8.21
CA PHE A 481 32.64 10.97 8.33
C PHE A 481 31.89 12.17 7.78
N GLU A 482 32.56 13.29 7.57
CA GLU A 482 31.98 14.58 7.16
C GLU A 482 31.34 14.51 5.76
N PHE A 483 31.81 13.60 4.90
CA PHE A 483 31.25 13.38 3.57
C PHE A 483 29.91 12.63 3.58
N ARG A 484 29.58 11.96 4.70
CA ARG A 484 28.30 11.27 4.93
C ARG A 484 27.88 10.41 3.70
N GLU A 485 26.67 10.63 3.17
CA GLU A 485 26.10 9.91 2.02
C GLU A 485 26.89 10.10 0.70
N ASN A 486 27.82 11.01 0.66
CA ASN A 486 28.70 11.26 -0.50
C ASN A 486 30.12 10.69 -0.32
N GLY A 487 30.38 10.04 0.80
CA GLY A 487 31.70 9.63 1.24
C GLY A 487 32.17 8.24 0.81
N MET A 488 31.56 7.57 -0.15
CA MET A 488 31.92 6.19 -0.55
C MET A 488 33.42 6.01 -0.84
N HIS A 489 34.08 7.03 -1.36
CA HIS A 489 35.51 7.02 -1.68
C HIS A 489 36.42 7.09 -0.44
N MET A 490 35.85 7.34 0.75
CA MET A 490 36.56 7.35 2.06
C MET A 490 36.37 6.05 2.83
N ALA A 491 35.62 5.09 2.30
CA ALA A 491 35.44 3.79 2.93
C ALA A 491 36.74 2.97 2.86
N GLY A 492 37.15 2.41 3.98
CA GLY A 492 38.26 1.45 4.05
C GLY A 492 37.87 0.10 3.44
N ASP A 493 36.61 -0.29 3.62
CA ASP A 493 36.05 -1.52 3.04
C ASP A 493 34.91 -1.18 2.11
N VAL A 494 34.99 -1.62 0.85
CA VAL A 494 33.93 -1.48 -0.14
C VAL A 494 33.45 -2.86 -0.60
N ILE A 495 32.20 -3.16 -0.34
CA ILE A 495 31.54 -4.43 -0.68
C ILE A 495 30.60 -4.16 -1.84
N THR A 496 30.83 -4.81 -2.95
CA THR A 496 29.91 -4.80 -4.11
C THR A 496 29.06 -6.07 -4.10
N SER A 497 27.77 -5.94 -4.09
CA SER A 497 26.86 -7.06 -4.29
C SER A 497 26.80 -7.44 -5.77
N GLN A 498 26.54 -8.71 -6.07
CA GLN A 498 26.26 -9.14 -7.43
C GLN A 498 25.07 -8.31 -7.96
N PRO A 499 25.17 -7.72 -9.18
CA PRO A 499 24.06 -6.99 -9.76
C PRO A 499 22.80 -7.85 -9.90
N ILE A 500 21.67 -7.32 -9.51
CA ILE A 500 20.38 -7.97 -9.71
C ILE A 500 19.83 -7.55 -11.06
N GLN A 501 19.78 -8.50 -11.99
CA GLN A 501 19.23 -8.28 -13.33
C GLN A 501 17.99 -9.12 -13.54
N LYS A 502 16.90 -8.49 -14.00
CA LYS A 502 15.60 -9.13 -14.24
C LYS A 502 15.06 -8.63 -15.59
N ASP A 503 15.35 -9.37 -16.64
CA ASP A 503 14.90 -9.05 -18.00
C ASP A 503 13.87 -10.07 -18.45
N TYR A 504 12.76 -9.62 -19.02
CA TYR A 504 11.78 -10.53 -19.60
C TYR A 504 10.98 -9.87 -20.72
N GLN A 505 10.43 -10.70 -21.59
CA GLN A 505 9.65 -10.31 -22.75
C GLN A 505 8.30 -11.01 -22.73
N LEU A 506 7.28 -10.31 -23.23
CA LEU A 506 5.93 -10.82 -23.36
C LEU A 506 5.41 -10.55 -24.77
N LEU A 507 5.10 -11.60 -25.52
CA LEU A 507 4.45 -11.53 -26.82
C LEU A 507 3.02 -12.01 -26.69
N SER A 508 2.06 -11.24 -27.18
CA SER A 508 0.65 -11.60 -27.01
C SER A 508 -0.16 -11.39 -28.28
N TYR A 509 -1.12 -12.27 -28.48
CA TYR A 509 -2.16 -12.16 -29.52
C TYR A 509 -3.52 -12.07 -28.86
N LEU A 510 -4.38 -11.20 -29.37
CA LEU A 510 -5.71 -10.99 -28.83
C LEU A 510 -6.77 -10.88 -29.91
N GLY A 511 -7.95 -11.38 -29.58
CA GLY A 511 -9.15 -11.22 -30.37
C GLY A 511 -10.34 -10.91 -29.47
N ARG A 512 -11.19 -9.98 -29.87
CA ARG A 512 -12.41 -9.59 -29.14
C ARG A 512 -13.53 -9.29 -30.12
N VAL A 513 -14.74 -9.74 -29.80
CA VAL A 513 -15.95 -9.45 -30.54
C VAL A 513 -17.00 -8.88 -29.59
N ASN A 514 -17.59 -7.76 -29.95
CA ASN A 514 -18.70 -7.13 -29.25
C ASN A 514 -19.89 -7.06 -30.21
N VAL A 515 -21.04 -7.54 -29.76
CA VAL A 515 -22.31 -7.51 -30.51
C VAL A 515 -23.36 -6.81 -29.67
N SER A 516 -24.01 -5.80 -30.24
CA SER A 516 -25.19 -5.18 -29.64
C SER A 516 -26.37 -5.48 -30.53
N LEU A 517 -27.40 -6.15 -30.00
CA LEU A 517 -28.61 -6.52 -30.70
C LEU A 517 -29.80 -5.75 -30.15
N LEU A 518 -30.55 -5.09 -31.04
CA LEU A 518 -31.76 -4.32 -30.71
C LEU A 518 -31.58 -3.24 -29.63
N ASP A 519 -30.34 -2.80 -29.39
CA ASP A 519 -29.95 -1.96 -28.24
C ASP A 519 -30.34 -2.55 -26.87
N LYS A 520 -30.66 -3.82 -26.77
CA LYS A 520 -31.13 -4.55 -25.60
C LYS A 520 -30.12 -5.57 -25.10
N TYR A 521 -29.56 -6.36 -26.01
CA TYR A 521 -28.70 -7.49 -25.68
C TYR A 521 -27.27 -7.20 -26.11
N LEU A 522 -26.38 -7.16 -25.19
CA LEU A 522 -24.98 -6.90 -25.41
C LEU A 522 -24.18 -8.16 -25.12
N ILE A 523 -23.38 -8.60 -26.08
CA ILE A 523 -22.56 -9.81 -25.98
C ILE A 523 -21.12 -9.44 -26.27
N THR A 524 -20.19 -9.84 -25.40
CA THR A 524 -18.76 -9.72 -25.63
C THR A 524 -18.10 -11.09 -25.48
N ALA A 525 -17.23 -11.43 -26.40
CA ALA A 525 -16.34 -12.60 -26.29
C ALA A 525 -14.91 -12.18 -26.59
N SER A 526 -13.95 -12.68 -25.86
CA SER A 526 -12.53 -12.43 -26.14
C SER A 526 -11.66 -13.65 -25.85
N LEU A 527 -10.54 -13.72 -26.56
CA LEU A 527 -9.47 -14.68 -26.34
C LEU A 527 -8.13 -13.94 -26.42
N ARG A 528 -7.27 -14.17 -25.43
CA ARG A 528 -5.90 -13.69 -25.45
C ARG A 528 -4.94 -14.85 -25.22
N ALA A 529 -3.85 -14.87 -25.97
CA ALA A 529 -2.74 -15.81 -25.82
C ALA A 529 -1.47 -15.02 -25.49
N ASP A 530 -0.86 -15.29 -24.33
CA ASP A 530 0.35 -14.62 -23.85
C ASP A 530 1.52 -15.60 -23.80
N GLY A 531 2.65 -15.26 -24.42
CA GLY A 531 3.90 -16.00 -24.40
C GLY A 531 4.97 -15.24 -23.62
N SER A 532 5.33 -15.74 -22.43
CA SER A 532 6.32 -15.12 -21.55
C SER A 532 7.66 -15.82 -21.56
N SER A 533 8.75 -15.05 -21.62
CA SER A 533 10.12 -15.58 -21.51
C SER A 533 10.49 -16.08 -20.11
N LYS A 534 9.67 -15.77 -19.08
CA LYS A 534 9.88 -16.26 -17.70
C LYS A 534 9.68 -17.78 -17.56
N PHE A 535 8.90 -18.38 -18.47
CA PHE A 535 8.61 -19.81 -18.45
C PHE A 535 9.43 -20.59 -19.48
N ALA A 536 9.69 -21.87 -19.19
CA ALA A 536 10.35 -22.77 -20.10
C ALA A 536 9.54 -22.96 -21.41
N LYS A 537 10.22 -23.39 -22.48
CA LYS A 537 9.69 -23.43 -23.86
C LYS A 537 8.31 -24.09 -23.96
N ASN A 538 8.06 -25.17 -23.22
CA ASN A 538 6.80 -25.93 -23.30
C ASN A 538 5.63 -25.29 -22.54
N ASN A 539 5.91 -24.37 -21.61
CA ASN A 539 4.91 -23.74 -20.73
C ASN A 539 4.81 -22.21 -20.92
N ARG A 540 5.43 -21.70 -22.00
CA ARG A 540 5.46 -20.26 -22.30
C ARG A 540 4.09 -19.64 -22.52
N TRP A 541 3.21 -20.39 -23.21
CA TRP A 541 1.93 -19.85 -23.67
C TRP A 541 0.82 -20.12 -22.69
N GLY A 542 0.15 -19.04 -22.27
CA GLY A 542 -1.09 -19.05 -21.51
C GLY A 542 -2.27 -18.58 -22.38
N TYR A 543 -3.44 -19.20 -22.22
CA TYR A 543 -4.66 -18.87 -22.97
C TYR A 543 -5.75 -18.40 -22.02
N PHE A 544 -6.31 -17.22 -22.30
CA PHE A 544 -7.22 -16.51 -21.43
C PHE A 544 -8.52 -16.14 -22.16
N PRO A 545 -9.50 -17.06 -22.22
CA PRO A 545 -10.82 -16.80 -22.78
C PRO A 545 -11.68 -16.00 -21.80
N SER A 546 -12.59 -15.16 -22.36
CA SER A 546 -13.68 -14.56 -21.59
C SER A 546 -14.92 -14.34 -22.42
N ALA A 547 -16.07 -14.34 -21.75
CA ALA A 547 -17.36 -14.02 -22.34
C ALA A 547 -18.22 -13.23 -21.35
N SER A 548 -19.04 -12.33 -21.86
CA SER A 548 -20.02 -11.62 -21.05
C SER A 548 -21.26 -11.27 -21.87
N ILE A 549 -22.36 -11.16 -21.14
CA ILE A 549 -23.68 -10.80 -21.69
C ILE A 549 -24.29 -9.75 -20.77
N ALA A 550 -24.96 -8.77 -21.37
CA ALA A 550 -25.74 -7.83 -20.60
C ALA A 550 -27.09 -7.62 -21.27
N TRP A 551 -28.13 -7.50 -20.47
CA TRP A 551 -29.50 -7.27 -20.86
C TRP A 551 -29.97 -5.92 -20.31
N ARG A 552 -30.29 -5.00 -21.23
CA ARG A 552 -30.82 -3.67 -20.93
C ARG A 552 -32.32 -3.77 -20.80
N MET A 553 -32.80 -4.17 -19.64
CA MET A 553 -34.19 -4.45 -19.32
C MET A 553 -35.08 -3.23 -19.51
N GLU A 554 -34.53 -2.03 -19.27
CA GLU A 554 -35.24 -0.75 -19.46
C GLU A 554 -35.66 -0.49 -20.93
N GLN A 555 -35.06 -1.18 -21.90
CA GLN A 555 -35.40 -1.06 -23.31
C GLN A 555 -36.52 -2.04 -23.75
N GLU A 556 -36.98 -2.92 -22.84
CA GLU A 556 -38.03 -3.86 -23.13
C GLU A 556 -39.41 -3.16 -23.12
N GLU A 557 -40.32 -3.62 -23.96
CA GLU A 557 -41.66 -3.01 -24.12
C GLU A 557 -42.42 -2.96 -22.79
N PHE A 558 -42.23 -3.93 -21.88
CA PHE A 558 -42.92 -3.99 -20.60
C PHE A 558 -42.32 -3.02 -19.52
N LEU A 559 -41.13 -2.43 -19.75
CA LEU A 559 -40.52 -1.44 -18.88
C LEU A 559 -40.34 -0.04 -19.49
N LYS A 560 -40.48 0.07 -20.80
CA LYS A 560 -40.22 1.27 -21.59
C LYS A 560 -41.06 2.48 -21.15
N ASP A 561 -42.28 2.26 -20.71
CA ASP A 561 -43.22 3.30 -20.29
C ASP A 561 -43.13 3.63 -18.79
N VAL A 562 -42.23 2.98 -18.06
CA VAL A 562 -42.00 3.22 -16.62
C VAL A 562 -41.16 4.47 -16.43
N SER A 563 -41.81 5.62 -16.25
CA SER A 563 -41.18 6.94 -16.27
C SER A 563 -40.11 7.19 -15.18
N TRP A 564 -40.20 6.48 -14.06
CA TRP A 564 -39.22 6.60 -12.97
C TRP A 564 -37.98 5.70 -13.14
N LEU A 565 -38.01 4.72 -14.09
CA LEU A 565 -36.94 3.78 -14.37
C LEU A 565 -36.16 4.27 -15.59
N ASN A 566 -34.91 4.69 -15.41
CA ASN A 566 -34.06 5.19 -16.49
C ASN A 566 -33.05 4.16 -16.97
N GLN A 567 -32.60 3.28 -16.05
CA GLN A 567 -31.67 2.21 -16.35
C GLN A 567 -31.99 1.01 -15.47
N LEU A 568 -32.00 -0.17 -16.08
CA LEU A 568 -32.00 -1.45 -15.38
C LEU A 568 -31.30 -2.46 -16.26
N LYS A 569 -30.01 -2.68 -16.00
CA LYS A 569 -29.17 -3.55 -16.80
C LYS A 569 -28.65 -4.71 -15.95
N LEU A 570 -28.99 -5.93 -16.35
CA LEU A 570 -28.46 -7.16 -15.77
C LEU A 570 -27.22 -7.60 -16.56
N ARG A 571 -26.15 -7.94 -15.87
CA ARG A 571 -24.86 -8.37 -16.46
C ARG A 571 -24.44 -9.72 -15.90
N PHE A 572 -23.90 -10.56 -16.76
CA PHE A 572 -23.19 -11.78 -16.39
C PHE A 572 -21.87 -11.85 -17.15
N SER A 573 -20.82 -12.19 -16.47
CA SER A 573 -19.50 -12.39 -17.08
C SER A 573 -18.80 -13.60 -16.49
N TYR A 574 -18.04 -14.30 -17.36
CA TYR A 574 -17.13 -15.37 -17.00
C TYR A 574 -15.83 -15.20 -17.78
N GLY A 575 -14.70 -15.46 -17.15
CA GLY A 575 -13.43 -15.41 -17.86
C GLY A 575 -12.27 -15.95 -17.05
N ALA A 576 -11.15 -16.13 -17.74
CA ALA A 576 -9.89 -16.54 -17.16
C ALA A 576 -8.83 -15.48 -17.42
N THR A 577 -7.97 -15.27 -16.44
CA THR A 577 -6.76 -14.45 -16.51
C THR A 577 -5.59 -15.24 -15.97
N GLY A 578 -4.35 -14.84 -16.29
CA GLY A 578 -3.14 -15.48 -15.80
C GLY A 578 -2.35 -14.60 -14.87
N ASN A 579 -1.38 -15.19 -14.18
CA ASN A 579 -0.35 -14.48 -13.44
C ASN A 579 1.02 -15.14 -13.70
N GLN A 580 2.05 -14.31 -13.90
CA GLN A 580 3.42 -14.72 -14.15
C GLN A 580 4.39 -14.23 -13.06
N SER A 581 3.89 -14.03 -11.83
CA SER A 581 4.66 -13.43 -10.74
C SER A 581 5.74 -14.36 -10.19
N ILE A 582 6.66 -14.80 -11.07
CA ILE A 582 7.97 -15.40 -10.72
C ILE A 582 9.08 -14.48 -11.24
N ASP A 583 10.22 -14.56 -10.59
CA ASP A 583 11.40 -13.86 -11.11
C ASP A 583 11.84 -14.47 -12.44
N PRO A 584 12.33 -13.67 -13.38
CA PRO A 584 12.99 -14.16 -14.58
C PRO A 584 14.08 -15.16 -14.20
N TYR A 585 14.34 -16.12 -15.08
CA TYR A 585 15.37 -17.14 -14.93
C TYR A 585 15.13 -18.23 -13.86
N THR A 586 14.06 -18.15 -13.07
CA THR A 586 13.71 -19.19 -12.06
C THR A 586 13.58 -20.59 -12.66
N THR A 587 13.25 -20.70 -13.94
CA THR A 587 13.15 -21.96 -14.68
C THR A 587 14.51 -22.50 -15.16
N PHE A 588 15.60 -21.78 -14.95
CA PHE A 588 16.97 -22.17 -15.30
C PHE A 588 17.84 -22.35 -14.07
N SER A 589 18.86 -23.19 -14.16
CA SER A 589 19.91 -23.26 -13.15
C SER A 589 20.81 -22.03 -13.27
N MET A 590 20.90 -21.26 -12.21
CA MET A 590 21.73 -20.07 -12.14
C MET A 590 23.02 -20.38 -11.36
N TYR A 591 24.11 -19.78 -11.77
CA TYR A 591 25.41 -19.86 -11.10
C TYR A 591 25.72 -18.52 -10.43
N GLY A 592 26.25 -18.57 -9.24
CA GLY A 592 26.69 -17.40 -8.49
C GLY A 592 27.87 -17.74 -7.60
N GLN A 593 28.45 -16.75 -6.97
CA GLN A 593 29.46 -16.97 -5.96
C GLN A 593 28.82 -17.68 -4.76
N GLY A 594 29.48 -18.72 -4.25
CA GLY A 594 29.11 -19.34 -2.98
C GLY A 594 29.20 -18.31 -1.84
N SER A 595 28.35 -18.45 -0.81
CA SER A 595 28.54 -17.70 0.42
C SER A 595 29.93 -17.97 0.99
N GLY A 596 30.56 -17.00 1.67
CA GLY A 596 32.00 -16.96 2.01
C GLY A 596 32.66 -18.19 2.62
N GLU A 597 31.90 -19.26 2.91
CA GLU A 597 32.39 -20.56 3.38
C GLU A 597 32.65 -21.55 2.25
N ILE A 598 32.06 -21.36 1.06
CA ILE A 598 32.27 -22.20 -0.10
C ILE A 598 33.43 -21.65 -0.92
N SER A 599 34.63 -22.05 -0.55
CA SER A 599 35.86 -21.66 -1.22
C SER A 599 36.74 -22.85 -1.45
N TYR A 600 37.61 -22.78 -2.44
CA TYR A 600 38.68 -23.78 -2.62
C TYR A 600 40.05 -23.09 -2.55
N ALA A 601 41.03 -23.81 -2.08
CA ALA A 601 42.41 -23.34 -2.12
C ALA A 601 42.99 -23.53 -3.54
N ASP A 602 43.57 -22.45 -4.08
CA ASP A 602 44.21 -22.47 -5.40
C ASP A 602 45.59 -23.06 -5.26
N GLY A 603 46.10 -23.95 -4.98
CA GLY A 603 47.45 -24.49 -4.86
C GLY A 603 48.56 -23.53 -4.39
N THR A 604 48.28 -22.25 -4.27
CA THR A 604 49.19 -21.20 -3.73
C THR A 604 48.85 -20.83 -2.29
N GLY A 605 47.82 -21.47 -1.69
CA GLY A 605 47.34 -21.19 -0.34
C GLY A 605 46.30 -20.07 -0.25
N ASN A 606 45.92 -19.44 -1.35
CA ASN A 606 44.85 -18.45 -1.38
C ASN A 606 43.48 -19.12 -1.44
N LYS A 607 42.49 -18.57 -0.70
CA LYS A 607 41.11 -19.01 -0.81
C LYS A 607 40.45 -18.30 -2.01
N THR A 608 39.94 -19.08 -2.96
CA THR A 608 39.16 -18.59 -4.10
C THR A 608 37.69 -18.97 -3.92
N THR A 609 36.79 -18.02 -4.03
CA THR A 609 35.36 -18.28 -3.92
C THR A 609 34.87 -19.20 -5.03
N ALA A 610 34.18 -20.26 -4.68
CA ALA A 610 33.65 -21.20 -5.66
C ALA A 610 32.42 -20.64 -6.37
N MET A 611 32.29 -20.97 -7.66
CA MET A 611 31.04 -20.81 -8.40
C MET A 611 30.14 -22.00 -8.09
N VAL A 612 28.93 -21.71 -7.59
CA VAL A 612 27.96 -22.74 -7.22
C VAL A 612 26.62 -22.51 -7.92
N VAL A 613 25.85 -23.57 -8.06
CA VAL A 613 24.43 -23.41 -8.48
C VAL A 613 23.66 -22.78 -7.33
N THR A 614 22.99 -21.65 -7.57
CA THR A 614 22.33 -20.85 -6.54
C THR A 614 20.84 -21.17 -6.37
N ASN A 615 20.22 -21.85 -7.34
CA ASN A 615 18.81 -22.24 -7.29
C ASN A 615 18.57 -23.61 -7.90
N LEU A 616 17.62 -24.36 -7.34
CA LEU A 616 17.07 -25.55 -7.99
C LEU A 616 16.08 -25.11 -9.06
N SER A 617 16.45 -25.26 -10.33
CA SER A 617 15.58 -24.91 -11.45
C SER A 617 14.36 -25.80 -11.56
N ASN A 618 13.22 -25.23 -11.96
CA ASN A 618 12.02 -26.00 -12.27
C ASN A 618 11.45 -25.61 -13.64
N SER A 619 11.79 -26.40 -14.67
CA SER A 619 11.33 -26.19 -16.05
C SER A 619 9.85 -26.53 -16.26
N SER A 620 9.18 -27.14 -15.29
CA SER A 620 7.75 -27.47 -15.34
C SER A 620 6.85 -26.31 -14.92
N LEU A 621 7.41 -25.21 -14.39
CA LEU A 621 6.65 -24.05 -13.98
C LEU A 621 5.79 -23.47 -15.13
N LYS A 622 4.54 -23.19 -14.82
CA LYS A 622 3.52 -22.64 -15.70
C LYS A 622 2.77 -21.50 -15.05
N TRP A 623 1.87 -20.89 -15.81
CA TRP A 623 1.03 -19.79 -15.38
C TRP A 623 0.13 -20.16 -14.19
N GLU A 624 0.00 -19.27 -13.19
CA GLU A 624 -1.17 -19.29 -12.31
C GLU A 624 -2.40 -18.93 -13.15
N LYS A 625 -3.51 -19.59 -12.91
CA LYS A 625 -4.76 -19.36 -13.64
C LYS A 625 -5.86 -18.92 -12.69
N THR A 626 -6.39 -17.74 -12.93
CA THR A 626 -7.54 -17.19 -12.19
C THR A 626 -8.77 -17.22 -13.06
N SER A 627 -9.79 -17.99 -12.67
CA SER A 627 -11.11 -18.02 -13.29
C SER A 627 -12.10 -17.26 -12.42
N SER A 628 -12.91 -16.41 -13.00
CA SER A 628 -13.93 -15.69 -12.24
C SER A 628 -15.25 -15.57 -13.00
N TRP A 629 -16.36 -15.53 -12.25
CA TRP A 629 -17.65 -15.11 -12.73
C TRP A 629 -18.17 -13.92 -11.92
N ASN A 630 -19.00 -13.10 -12.54
CA ASN A 630 -19.64 -11.95 -11.93
C ASN A 630 -21.07 -11.80 -12.44
N VAL A 631 -22.01 -11.59 -11.52
CA VAL A 631 -23.38 -11.15 -11.81
C VAL A 631 -23.53 -9.72 -11.31
N GLY A 632 -23.95 -8.82 -12.18
CA GLY A 632 -24.08 -7.40 -11.84
C GLY A 632 -25.43 -6.84 -12.22
N LEU A 633 -25.96 -5.94 -11.41
CA LEU A 633 -27.17 -5.16 -11.68
C LEU A 633 -26.84 -3.67 -11.63
N ASP A 634 -27.00 -2.97 -12.74
CA ASP A 634 -26.90 -1.51 -12.81
C ASP A 634 -28.29 -0.91 -12.86
N PHE A 635 -28.60 0.06 -12.01
CA PHE A 635 -29.88 0.74 -11.96
C PHE A 635 -29.76 2.25 -11.93
N GLY A 636 -30.75 2.91 -12.51
CA GLY A 636 -30.92 4.38 -12.51
C GLY A 636 -32.40 4.73 -12.42
N LEU A 637 -32.77 5.49 -11.40
CA LEU A 637 -34.15 5.78 -11.05
C LEU A 637 -34.36 7.29 -10.94
N PHE A 638 -35.60 7.74 -11.18
CA PHE A 638 -36.04 9.13 -11.01
C PHE A 638 -35.20 10.15 -11.81
N ASN A 639 -35.08 9.92 -13.12
CA ASN A 639 -34.19 10.66 -14.02
C ASN A 639 -32.71 10.58 -13.59
N SER A 640 -32.28 9.38 -13.21
CA SER A 640 -30.92 9.06 -12.71
C SER A 640 -30.52 9.84 -11.45
N ARG A 641 -31.49 10.40 -10.71
CA ARG A 641 -31.24 11.03 -9.41
C ARG A 641 -30.79 10.01 -8.37
N LEU A 642 -31.22 8.77 -8.51
CA LEU A 642 -30.74 7.65 -7.72
C LEU A 642 -30.15 6.61 -8.70
N SER A 643 -28.87 6.31 -8.58
CA SER A 643 -28.20 5.31 -9.42
C SER A 643 -27.26 4.44 -8.59
N GLY A 644 -27.05 3.22 -9.02
CA GLY A 644 -26.16 2.33 -8.28
C GLY A 644 -25.82 1.06 -9.05
N THR A 645 -24.94 0.29 -8.44
CA THR A 645 -24.51 -1.03 -8.94
C THR A 645 -24.49 -2.02 -7.79
N LEU A 646 -24.92 -3.25 -8.08
CA LEU A 646 -24.75 -4.41 -7.21
C LEU A 646 -24.01 -5.48 -7.99
N ASP A 647 -22.88 -5.94 -7.49
CA ASP A 647 -22.08 -7.02 -8.08
C ASP A 647 -21.90 -8.16 -7.09
N ILE A 648 -22.11 -9.39 -7.55
CA ILE A 648 -21.84 -10.64 -6.83
C ILE A 648 -20.84 -11.42 -7.65
N TYR A 649 -19.74 -11.85 -7.02
CA TYR A 649 -18.64 -12.48 -7.74
C TYR A 649 -18.02 -13.65 -7.00
N GLN A 650 -17.38 -14.51 -7.77
CA GLN A 650 -16.43 -15.51 -7.28
C GLN A 650 -15.22 -15.55 -8.22
N LYS A 651 -14.03 -15.63 -7.62
CA LYS A 651 -12.74 -15.68 -8.27
C LYS A 651 -11.94 -16.82 -7.66
N LYS A 652 -11.55 -17.79 -8.50
CA LYS A 652 -10.74 -18.95 -8.07
C LYS A 652 -9.42 -18.95 -8.82
N THR A 653 -8.30 -18.90 -8.07
CA THR A 653 -6.95 -19.05 -8.61
C THR A 653 -6.47 -20.47 -8.34
N THR A 654 -5.91 -21.12 -9.34
CA THR A 654 -5.33 -22.46 -9.31
C THR A 654 -3.90 -22.44 -9.81
N ASP A 655 -3.17 -23.52 -9.59
CA ASP A 655 -1.75 -23.63 -9.97
C ASP A 655 -0.91 -22.49 -9.35
N LEU A 656 -1.15 -22.15 -8.06
CA LEU A 656 -0.42 -21.10 -7.36
C LEU A 656 1.09 -21.35 -7.41
N LEU A 657 1.86 -20.30 -7.68
CA LEU A 657 3.33 -20.34 -7.69
C LEU A 657 3.87 -20.23 -6.26
N ILE A 658 3.98 -21.33 -5.56
CA ILE A 658 4.40 -21.39 -4.16
C ILE A 658 5.87 -21.82 -4.06
N SER A 659 6.64 -21.12 -3.21
CA SER A 659 7.97 -21.54 -2.80
C SER A 659 7.84 -22.66 -1.75
N ARG A 660 8.41 -23.81 -2.02
CA ARG A 660 8.41 -24.96 -1.12
C ARG A 660 9.79 -25.19 -0.54
N ASN A 661 9.87 -25.29 0.78
CA ASN A 661 11.08 -25.67 1.47
C ASN A 661 11.48 -27.11 1.11
N LEU A 662 12.75 -27.33 0.95
CA LEU A 662 13.33 -28.62 0.61
C LEU A 662 14.11 -29.18 1.79
N PRO A 663 14.20 -30.52 1.92
CA PRO A 663 15.11 -31.13 2.89
C PRO A 663 16.56 -30.69 2.59
N GLY A 664 17.38 -30.52 3.63
CA GLY A 664 18.79 -30.14 3.48
C GLY A 664 19.61 -31.07 2.56
N SER A 665 19.20 -32.34 2.43
CA SER A 665 19.79 -33.31 1.50
C SER A 665 19.65 -32.95 0.02
N ALA A 666 18.71 -32.04 -0.32
CA ALA A 666 18.53 -31.55 -1.69
C ALA A 666 19.60 -30.54 -2.12
N GLY A 667 20.41 -30.02 -1.19
CA GLY A 667 21.42 -29.01 -1.45
C GLY A 667 20.86 -27.59 -1.71
N PHE A 668 19.55 -27.40 -1.61
CA PHE A 668 18.86 -26.13 -1.77
C PHE A 668 17.82 -25.98 -0.67
N SER A 669 17.60 -24.72 -0.23
CA SER A 669 16.62 -24.41 0.82
C SER A 669 15.17 -24.47 0.33
N SER A 670 14.93 -24.06 -0.92
CA SER A 670 13.59 -24.05 -1.51
C SER A 670 13.61 -24.07 -3.03
N THR A 671 12.45 -24.37 -3.63
CA THR A 671 12.18 -24.19 -5.06
C THR A 671 10.70 -23.90 -5.29
N TYR A 672 10.35 -23.39 -6.49
CA TYR A 672 8.97 -23.07 -6.84
C TYR A 672 8.23 -24.23 -7.49
N TYR A 673 6.95 -24.37 -7.12
CA TYR A 673 6.01 -25.31 -7.73
C TYR A 673 4.69 -24.61 -8.06
N ASN A 674 3.98 -25.11 -9.07
CA ASN A 674 2.57 -24.78 -9.29
C ASN A 674 1.72 -25.74 -8.49
N GLN A 675 1.17 -25.28 -7.37
CA GLN A 675 0.33 -26.09 -6.50
C GLN A 675 -0.63 -25.22 -5.69
N GLY A 676 -1.71 -25.85 -5.25
CA GLY A 676 -2.69 -25.17 -4.41
C GLY A 676 -3.69 -24.28 -5.17
N SER A 677 -4.66 -23.80 -4.44
CA SER A 677 -5.72 -22.93 -4.95
C SER A 677 -6.27 -21.99 -3.88
N LEU A 678 -6.69 -20.81 -4.34
CA LEU A 678 -7.25 -19.73 -3.54
C LEU A 678 -8.61 -19.34 -4.10
N ASN A 679 -9.59 -19.09 -3.24
CA ASN A 679 -10.94 -18.73 -3.60
C ASN A 679 -11.34 -17.40 -2.94
N ASN A 680 -11.85 -16.45 -3.74
CA ASN A 680 -12.43 -15.18 -3.28
C ASN A 680 -13.89 -15.14 -3.70
N LYS A 681 -14.81 -14.81 -2.81
CA LYS A 681 -16.22 -14.56 -3.08
C LYS A 681 -16.68 -13.31 -2.34
N GLY A 682 -17.51 -12.52 -3.01
CA GLY A 682 -17.91 -11.27 -2.41
C GLY A 682 -19.12 -10.61 -3.05
N VAL A 683 -19.54 -9.56 -2.39
CA VAL A 683 -20.64 -8.69 -2.79
C VAL A 683 -20.17 -7.25 -2.72
N GLU A 684 -20.42 -6.49 -3.76
CA GLU A 684 -20.12 -5.06 -3.84
C GLU A 684 -21.42 -4.30 -4.14
N PHE A 685 -21.65 -3.24 -3.39
CA PHE A 685 -22.77 -2.32 -3.62
C PHE A 685 -22.27 -0.89 -3.66
N SER A 686 -22.73 -0.12 -4.67
CA SER A 686 -22.44 1.30 -4.79
C SER A 686 -23.74 2.06 -5.07
N LEU A 687 -23.90 3.20 -4.44
CA LEU A 687 -25.08 4.06 -4.57
C LEU A 687 -24.67 5.50 -4.74
N ASN A 688 -25.31 6.20 -5.69
CA ASN A 688 -25.20 7.63 -5.88
C ASN A 688 -26.60 8.25 -5.88
N ALA A 689 -26.81 9.28 -5.07
CA ALA A 689 -28.08 9.95 -4.93
C ALA A 689 -27.93 11.46 -5.04
N GLN A 690 -28.69 12.08 -5.92
CA GLN A 690 -28.88 13.52 -6.01
C GLN A 690 -30.15 13.89 -5.22
N ILE A 691 -29.96 14.18 -3.94
CA ILE A 691 -31.09 14.42 -3.00
C ILE A 691 -31.82 15.72 -3.36
N ILE A 692 -31.04 16.81 -3.54
CA ILE A 692 -31.56 18.11 -3.96
C ILE A 692 -30.83 18.51 -5.24
N ASP A 693 -31.60 18.90 -6.26
CA ASP A 693 -31.08 19.47 -7.50
C ASP A 693 -31.96 20.67 -7.90
N SER A 694 -31.59 21.82 -7.39
CA SER A 694 -32.24 23.10 -7.71
C SER A 694 -31.20 24.12 -8.19
N SER A 695 -31.64 25.23 -8.74
CA SER A 695 -30.75 26.29 -9.20
C SER A 695 -29.89 26.89 -8.09
N SER A 696 -30.34 26.85 -6.84
CA SER A 696 -29.66 27.46 -5.70
C SER A 696 -29.04 26.45 -4.76
N TRP A 697 -29.62 25.26 -4.63
CA TRP A 697 -29.16 24.21 -3.74
C TRP A 697 -28.94 22.91 -4.52
N LYS A 698 -27.79 22.28 -4.30
CA LYS A 698 -27.52 20.92 -4.77
C LYS A 698 -27.02 20.10 -3.60
N TRP A 699 -27.56 18.91 -3.42
CA TRP A 699 -27.08 17.97 -2.40
C TRP A 699 -26.95 16.58 -3.00
N SER A 700 -25.73 16.08 -3.06
CA SER A 700 -25.42 14.74 -3.51
C SER A 700 -24.80 13.90 -2.40
N VAL A 701 -25.12 12.62 -2.43
CA VAL A 701 -24.60 11.60 -1.52
C VAL A 701 -24.14 10.42 -2.35
N SER A 702 -22.99 9.88 -2.03
CA SER A 702 -22.51 8.62 -2.59
C SER A 702 -22.01 7.70 -1.49
N GLY A 703 -22.23 6.41 -1.66
CA GLY A 703 -21.76 5.40 -0.73
C GLY A 703 -21.42 4.10 -1.43
N ASN A 704 -20.52 3.35 -0.83
CA ASN A 704 -20.16 2.02 -1.29
C ASN A 704 -19.86 1.11 -0.11
N ILE A 705 -20.08 -0.19 -0.32
CA ILE A 705 -19.72 -1.24 0.63
C ILE A 705 -19.22 -2.44 -0.16
N GLY A 706 -18.19 -3.09 0.34
CA GLY A 706 -17.61 -4.30 -0.24
C GLY A 706 -17.36 -5.35 0.82
N VAL A 707 -17.88 -6.56 0.59
CA VAL A 707 -17.62 -7.76 1.40
C VAL A 707 -16.81 -8.72 0.55
N ASN A 708 -15.67 -9.18 1.04
CA ASN A 708 -14.89 -10.22 0.40
C ASN A 708 -14.51 -11.30 1.41
N ARG A 709 -14.70 -12.56 1.04
CA ARG A 709 -14.23 -13.72 1.81
C ARG A 709 -13.19 -14.44 0.99
N ASN A 710 -11.99 -14.52 1.54
CA ASN A 710 -10.85 -15.18 0.93
C ASN A 710 -10.56 -16.48 1.67
N GLU A 711 -10.34 -17.58 0.95
CA GLU A 711 -10.15 -18.92 1.51
C GLU A 711 -9.08 -19.67 0.70
N ILE A 712 -8.14 -20.26 1.38
CA ILE A 712 -7.16 -21.18 0.79
C ILE A 712 -7.86 -22.53 0.63
N SER A 713 -8.25 -22.86 -0.60
CA SER A 713 -9.00 -24.10 -0.84
C SER A 713 -8.11 -25.35 -0.78
N ASP A 714 -6.83 -25.22 -1.18
CA ASP A 714 -5.85 -26.28 -1.18
C ASP A 714 -4.45 -25.66 -1.31
N LEU A 715 -3.45 -26.27 -0.69
CA LEU A 715 -2.03 -25.87 -0.81
C LEU A 715 -1.19 -26.88 -1.57
N GLY A 716 -1.75 -28.07 -1.91
CA GLY A 716 -1.01 -29.12 -2.59
C GLY A 716 0.15 -29.68 -1.76
N LEU A 717 0.13 -29.48 -0.46
CA LEU A 717 1.13 -29.95 0.50
C LEU A 717 0.61 -31.20 1.20
N LEU A 718 1.53 -31.99 1.76
CA LEU A 718 1.18 -33.06 2.70
C LEU A 718 0.74 -32.46 4.03
N PRO A 719 -0.14 -33.15 4.79
CA PRO A 719 -0.44 -32.76 6.15
C PRO A 719 0.85 -32.62 6.97
N ALA A 720 0.89 -31.58 7.81
CA ALA A 720 1.97 -31.31 8.74
C ALA A 720 1.39 -31.10 10.13
N ASP A 721 2.18 -31.40 11.15
CA ASP A 721 1.84 -31.09 12.53
C ASP A 721 2.16 -29.60 12.81
N PHE A 722 1.16 -28.86 13.25
CA PHE A 722 1.24 -27.43 13.60
C PHE A 722 0.83 -27.22 15.07
N GLY A 723 1.50 -27.90 15.98
CA GLY A 723 1.20 -27.76 17.41
C GLY A 723 -0.22 -28.20 17.73
N CYS A 724 -0.96 -27.42 18.50
CA CYS A 724 -2.34 -27.75 18.90
C CYS A 724 -3.35 -27.76 17.73
N LEU A 725 -2.97 -27.27 16.54
CA LEU A 725 -3.79 -27.33 15.33
C LEU A 725 -3.81 -28.73 14.70
N GLY A 726 -2.92 -29.62 15.11
CA GLY A 726 -2.83 -31.00 14.63
C GLY A 726 -2.38 -31.11 13.16
N GLU A 727 -2.69 -32.23 12.53
CA GLU A 727 -2.34 -32.49 11.13
C GLU A 727 -3.22 -31.69 10.17
N ARG A 728 -2.74 -30.53 9.76
CA ARG A 728 -3.39 -29.67 8.77
C ARG A 728 -2.42 -29.34 7.63
N VAL A 729 -2.96 -29.11 6.44
CA VAL A 729 -2.17 -28.72 5.26
C VAL A 729 -1.92 -27.23 5.31
N GLY A 730 -0.67 -26.83 5.49
CA GLY A 730 -0.32 -25.43 5.60
C GLY A 730 1.17 -25.13 5.55
N TYR A 731 1.50 -23.87 5.72
CA TYR A 731 2.88 -23.39 5.88
C TYR A 731 2.91 -22.08 6.69
N TYR A 732 4.08 -21.77 7.21
CA TYR A 732 4.32 -20.56 7.96
C TYR A 732 4.60 -19.36 7.02
N GLY A 733 4.18 -18.19 7.44
CA GLY A 733 4.53 -16.91 6.80
C GLY A 733 6.01 -16.55 6.99
N ASN A 734 6.39 -15.37 6.50
CA ASN A 734 7.73 -14.84 6.69
C ASN A 734 7.95 -14.39 8.15
N SER A 735 9.21 -14.44 8.61
CA SER A 735 9.58 -13.97 9.95
C SER A 735 9.26 -12.47 10.14
N LEU A 736 8.81 -12.14 11.34
CA LEU A 736 8.63 -10.76 11.82
C LEU A 736 9.91 -10.17 12.43
N GLY A 737 11.03 -10.87 12.32
CA GLY A 737 12.33 -10.51 12.87
C GLY A 737 12.77 -11.40 14.03
N ASP A 738 13.99 -11.15 14.54
CA ASP A 738 14.68 -12.02 15.48
C ASP A 738 13.96 -12.19 16.84
N HIS A 739 13.08 -11.23 17.18
CA HIS A 739 12.37 -11.22 18.47
C HIS A 739 10.99 -11.88 18.43
N PHE A 740 10.49 -12.26 17.26
CA PHE A 740 9.13 -12.80 17.11
C PHE A 740 9.10 -14.12 16.35
N GLY A 741 10.09 -14.34 15.45
CA GLY A 741 10.00 -15.47 14.53
C GLY A 741 8.79 -15.32 13.59
N VAL A 742 8.06 -16.39 13.37
CA VAL A 742 6.89 -16.44 12.50
C VAL A 742 5.62 -16.11 13.29
N GLY A 743 4.86 -15.13 12.82
CA GLY A 743 3.59 -14.70 13.41
C GLY A 743 2.37 -14.99 12.53
N HIS A 744 2.53 -15.67 11.40
CA HIS A 744 1.44 -15.96 10.47
C HIS A 744 1.42 -17.42 10.07
N ILE A 745 0.21 -17.95 9.83
CA ILE A 745 0.00 -19.30 9.32
C ILE A 745 -0.96 -19.26 8.12
N PHE A 746 -0.71 -20.15 7.17
CA PHE A 746 -1.51 -20.36 5.98
C PHE A 746 -1.99 -21.80 5.98
N LEU A 747 -3.29 -22.02 6.13
CA LEU A 747 -3.91 -23.32 6.28
C LEU A 747 -4.97 -23.54 5.21
N ALA A 748 -5.04 -24.75 4.67
CA ALA A 748 -6.14 -25.16 3.80
C ALA A 748 -7.47 -25.11 4.56
N GLY A 749 -8.49 -24.52 3.92
CA GLY A 749 -9.82 -24.29 4.50
C GLY A 749 -9.95 -22.99 5.26
N GLU A 750 -8.88 -22.21 5.44
CA GLU A 750 -8.89 -20.97 6.21
C GLU A 750 -8.60 -19.73 5.36
N ALA A 751 -8.79 -18.56 5.93
CA ALA A 751 -8.38 -17.30 5.33
C ALA A 751 -6.84 -17.19 5.27
N PRO A 752 -6.26 -16.53 4.25
CA PRO A 752 -4.81 -16.36 4.16
C PRO A 752 -4.30 -15.41 5.23
N GLY A 753 -3.12 -15.73 5.78
CA GLY A 753 -2.35 -14.83 6.65
C GLY A 753 -2.91 -14.69 8.05
N LEU A 754 -3.58 -15.71 8.60
CA LEU A 754 -4.06 -15.72 9.99
C LEU A 754 -2.90 -15.53 10.96
N PHE A 755 -3.11 -14.75 12.01
CA PHE A 755 -2.14 -14.62 13.09
C PHE A 755 -2.01 -15.90 13.86
N TYR A 756 -0.76 -16.30 14.14
CA TYR A 756 -0.42 -17.56 14.76
C TYR A 756 0.54 -17.37 15.92
N GLY A 757 0.11 -17.74 17.11
CA GLY A 757 0.87 -17.48 18.32
C GLY A 757 0.29 -18.13 19.55
N TYR A 758 0.69 -17.65 20.71
CA TYR A 758 0.32 -18.20 21.99
C TYR A 758 -0.93 -17.52 22.53
N VAL A 759 -1.83 -18.32 23.10
CA VAL A 759 -3.02 -17.86 23.78
C VAL A 759 -2.70 -17.58 25.24
N THR A 760 -3.18 -16.44 25.77
CA THR A 760 -2.92 -16.00 27.14
C THR A 760 -4.23 -15.82 27.91
N GLN A 761 -4.18 -15.95 29.24
CA GLN A 761 -5.32 -15.74 30.15
C GLN A 761 -5.02 -14.66 31.21
N GLY A 762 -4.37 -13.57 30.79
CA GLY A 762 -4.02 -12.47 31.68
C GLY A 762 -2.67 -12.69 32.37
N ILE A 763 -2.64 -12.47 33.68
CA ILE A 763 -1.41 -12.47 34.49
C ILE A 763 -1.54 -13.54 35.60
N VAL A 764 -0.46 -14.28 35.82
CA VAL A 764 -0.39 -15.29 36.90
C VAL A 764 -0.60 -14.60 38.25
N GLN A 765 -1.67 -14.97 38.95
CA GLN A 765 -1.95 -14.53 40.32
C GLN A 765 -1.31 -15.49 41.32
N LYS A 766 -1.18 -15.09 42.59
CA LYS A 766 -0.61 -15.95 43.64
C LYS A 766 -1.41 -17.25 43.82
N GLU A 767 -2.73 -17.18 43.68
CA GLU A 767 -3.65 -18.32 43.74
C GLU A 767 -3.62 -19.24 42.52
N ASP A 768 -3.04 -18.82 41.42
CA ASP A 768 -2.83 -19.67 40.25
C ASP A 768 -1.66 -20.65 40.42
N ILE A 769 -0.76 -20.37 41.36
CA ILE A 769 0.42 -21.19 41.62
C ILE A 769 0.01 -22.34 42.54
N THR A 770 0.10 -23.58 42.05
CA THR A 770 -0.29 -24.80 42.77
C THR A 770 0.85 -25.81 42.76
N GLU A 771 0.68 -26.92 43.56
CA GLU A 771 1.66 -28.03 43.52
C GLU A 771 1.73 -28.71 42.15
N ASN A 772 0.65 -28.61 41.34
CA ASN A 772 0.57 -29.19 39.98
C ASN A 772 1.10 -28.22 38.89
N GLY A 773 1.54 -27.02 39.24
CA GLY A 773 1.97 -25.99 38.32
C GLY A 773 1.03 -24.77 38.31
N ILE A 774 1.11 -23.98 37.23
CA ILE A 774 0.31 -22.78 37.01
C ILE A 774 -1.06 -23.20 36.47
N LYS A 775 -2.10 -22.85 37.21
CA LYS A 775 -3.50 -23.11 36.87
C LYS A 775 -4.00 -22.21 35.73
N TYR A 776 -4.63 -22.80 34.74
CA TYR A 776 -5.34 -22.10 33.66
C TYR A 776 -6.68 -22.76 33.34
N ILE A 777 -7.53 -22.14 32.56
CA ILE A 777 -8.81 -22.69 32.12
C ILE A 777 -8.67 -23.15 30.65
N LYS A 778 -8.98 -24.43 30.42
CA LYS A 778 -9.00 -25.00 29.07
C LYS A 778 -10.19 -24.48 28.26
N GLN A 779 -10.19 -24.70 26.97
CA GLN A 779 -11.26 -24.27 26.07
C GLN A 779 -12.62 -24.90 26.41
N ASP A 780 -12.64 -26.12 26.97
CA ASP A 780 -13.84 -26.83 27.42
C ASP A 780 -14.32 -26.38 28.79
N GLY A 781 -13.67 -25.37 29.40
CA GLY A 781 -13.99 -24.86 30.74
C GLY A 781 -13.37 -25.66 31.90
N SER A 782 -12.65 -26.75 31.62
CA SER A 782 -11.95 -27.52 32.64
C SER A 782 -10.65 -26.83 33.08
N VAL A 783 -10.12 -27.26 34.25
CA VAL A 783 -8.85 -26.73 34.76
C VAL A 783 -7.69 -27.53 34.16
N GLY A 784 -6.70 -26.81 33.67
CA GLY A 784 -5.39 -27.31 33.26
C GLY A 784 -4.25 -26.77 34.11
N TYR A 785 -3.08 -27.36 33.98
CA TYR A 785 -1.88 -26.98 34.71
C TYR A 785 -0.65 -27.11 33.79
N TYR A 786 0.26 -26.13 33.86
CA TYR A 786 1.57 -26.21 33.18
C TYR A 786 2.69 -25.82 34.16
N GLN A 787 3.89 -26.35 33.96
CA GLN A 787 5.05 -26.15 34.84
C GLN A 787 6.03 -25.12 34.29
N THR A 788 6.19 -25.09 32.97
CA THR A 788 7.19 -24.23 32.35
C THR A 788 6.67 -23.59 31.06
N VAL A 789 7.24 -22.41 30.76
CA VAL A 789 7.11 -21.70 29.50
C VAL A 789 8.52 -21.57 28.91
N ASN A 790 8.78 -22.18 27.74
CA ASN A 790 10.13 -22.19 27.13
C ASN A 790 11.23 -22.49 28.15
N LYS A 791 11.06 -23.55 28.97
CA LYS A 791 11.99 -24.00 30.02
C LYS A 791 12.14 -23.05 31.23
N THR A 792 11.33 -22.04 31.35
CA THR A 792 11.30 -21.11 32.49
C THR A 792 10.06 -21.39 33.36
N THR A 793 10.21 -21.50 34.66
CA THR A 793 9.09 -21.64 35.59
C THR A 793 8.47 -20.27 35.85
N PRO A 794 7.19 -20.05 35.49
CA PRO A 794 6.51 -18.77 35.75
C PRO A 794 6.26 -18.56 37.23
N VAL A 795 6.18 -17.28 37.60
CA VAL A 795 5.88 -16.84 38.98
C VAL A 795 4.76 -15.80 38.96
N ALA A 796 4.22 -15.44 40.13
CA ALA A 796 3.19 -14.41 40.22
C ALA A 796 3.63 -13.10 39.53
N GLY A 797 2.74 -12.48 38.78
CA GLY A 797 3.03 -11.30 37.96
C GLY A 797 3.55 -11.57 36.54
N ASP A 798 3.85 -12.81 36.17
CA ASP A 798 4.20 -13.17 34.79
C ASP A 798 2.94 -13.33 33.93
N VAL A 799 3.09 -13.33 32.61
CA VAL A 799 1.99 -13.64 31.70
C VAL A 799 1.52 -15.07 31.89
N LYS A 800 0.23 -15.28 32.03
CA LYS A 800 -0.41 -16.57 32.15
C LYS A 800 -0.79 -17.11 30.77
N TYR A 801 -0.24 -18.24 30.41
CA TYR A 801 -0.43 -18.89 29.12
C TYR A 801 -1.47 -20.03 29.20
N VAL A 802 -1.89 -20.50 28.05
CA VAL A 802 -2.72 -21.70 27.88
C VAL A 802 -1.84 -22.79 27.27
N ASP A 803 -1.66 -23.89 27.99
CA ASP A 803 -1.09 -25.13 27.48
C ASP A 803 -2.19 -25.82 26.64
N ARG A 804 -2.10 -25.74 25.33
CA ARG A 804 -3.14 -26.17 24.40
C ARG A 804 -3.14 -27.67 24.17
N ASN A 805 -1.97 -28.30 24.16
CA ASN A 805 -1.81 -29.75 23.96
C ASN A 805 -1.95 -30.54 25.29
N GLY A 806 -1.82 -29.88 26.44
CA GLY A 806 -2.04 -30.43 27.78
C GLY A 806 -0.87 -31.28 28.28
N ASP A 807 0.35 -31.08 27.77
CA ASP A 807 1.55 -31.84 28.14
C ASP A 807 2.29 -31.25 29.36
N GLY A 808 1.84 -30.11 29.88
CA GLY A 808 2.40 -29.41 31.04
C GLY A 808 3.55 -28.49 30.72
N VAL A 809 3.87 -28.27 29.45
CA VAL A 809 4.91 -27.36 28.98
C VAL A 809 4.31 -26.41 27.93
N VAL A 810 4.47 -25.11 28.08
CA VAL A 810 4.08 -24.16 27.02
C VAL A 810 5.26 -23.94 26.09
N ASP A 811 5.14 -24.42 24.86
CA ASP A 811 6.16 -24.31 23.81
C ASP A 811 5.54 -24.11 22.42
N ASP A 812 6.29 -24.30 21.35
CA ASP A 812 5.81 -24.08 19.97
C ASP A 812 4.62 -24.99 19.60
N ASN A 813 4.38 -26.10 20.34
CA ASN A 813 3.26 -27.00 20.12
C ASN A 813 1.92 -26.43 20.67
N ASP A 814 1.95 -25.35 21.46
CA ASP A 814 0.77 -24.69 22.03
C ASP A 814 0.28 -23.51 21.22
N ARG A 815 0.92 -23.22 20.11
CA ARG A 815 0.53 -22.10 19.24
C ARG A 815 -0.78 -22.40 18.52
N ASP A 816 -1.63 -21.37 18.41
CA ASP A 816 -2.94 -21.44 17.78
C ASP A 816 -3.22 -20.22 16.90
N ILE A 817 -4.33 -20.21 16.19
CA ILE A 817 -4.84 -19.03 15.49
C ILE A 817 -5.31 -18.02 16.54
N ILE A 818 -4.71 -16.82 16.51
CA ILE A 818 -4.98 -15.77 17.50
C ILE A 818 -5.60 -14.51 16.89
N GLY A 819 -5.84 -14.47 15.58
CA GLY A 819 -6.51 -13.34 14.92
C GLY A 819 -6.53 -13.45 13.41
N ASN A 820 -7.28 -12.56 12.77
CA ASN A 820 -7.53 -12.53 11.33
C ASN A 820 -7.33 -11.11 10.76
N PRO A 821 -6.33 -10.85 9.91
CA PRO A 821 -6.11 -9.53 9.32
C PRO A 821 -7.08 -9.19 8.18
N ASN A 822 -7.92 -10.13 7.74
CA ASN A 822 -8.84 -9.91 6.63
C ASN A 822 -10.14 -9.29 7.12
N PRO A 823 -10.59 -8.15 6.55
CA PRO A 823 -11.77 -7.46 7.03
C PRO A 823 -13.07 -8.20 6.71
N ASP A 824 -14.09 -8.02 7.56
CA ASP A 824 -15.44 -8.44 7.29
C ASP A 824 -16.07 -7.65 6.14
N PHE A 825 -15.93 -6.33 6.18
CA PHE A 825 -16.34 -5.45 5.09
C PHE A 825 -15.58 -4.13 5.14
N THR A 826 -15.52 -3.49 3.97
CA THR A 826 -15.01 -2.13 3.79
C THR A 826 -16.13 -1.23 3.30
N TYR A 827 -16.12 0.04 3.67
CA TYR A 827 -17.15 0.98 3.25
C TYR A 827 -16.61 2.38 3.06
N GLY A 828 -17.30 3.13 2.20
CA GLY A 828 -17.03 4.54 1.98
C GLY A 828 -18.32 5.33 1.82
N PHE A 829 -18.30 6.57 2.27
CA PHE A 829 -19.43 7.49 2.19
C PHE A 829 -18.95 8.89 1.88
N GLN A 830 -19.62 9.58 0.96
CA GLN A 830 -19.33 10.97 0.61
C GLN A 830 -20.62 11.78 0.56
N THR A 831 -20.56 13.03 1.00
CA THR A 831 -21.65 13.98 0.87
C THR A 831 -21.13 15.32 0.38
N LYS A 832 -21.86 15.97 -0.53
CA LYS A 832 -21.55 17.32 -1.03
C LYS A 832 -22.82 18.16 -1.09
N VAL A 833 -22.79 19.24 -0.35
CA VAL A 833 -23.85 20.25 -0.35
C VAL A 833 -23.31 21.52 -1.00
N SER A 834 -24.01 22.05 -1.98
CA SER A 834 -23.67 23.32 -2.63
C SER A 834 -24.83 24.30 -2.53
N TRP A 835 -24.52 25.52 -2.12
CA TRP A 835 -25.44 26.64 -2.11
C TRP A 835 -24.86 27.76 -2.98
N LYS A 836 -25.47 27.94 -4.19
CA LYS A 836 -24.91 28.85 -5.20
C LYS A 836 -23.42 28.54 -5.48
N SER A 837 -22.54 29.49 -5.13
CA SER A 837 -21.08 29.37 -5.33
C SER A 837 -20.33 28.76 -4.15
N LEU A 838 -21.00 28.49 -3.03
CA LEU A 838 -20.39 27.85 -1.84
C LEU A 838 -20.69 26.36 -1.85
N SER A 839 -19.69 25.53 -1.58
CA SER A 839 -19.86 24.08 -1.48
C SER A 839 -19.13 23.53 -0.26
N LEU A 840 -19.80 22.64 0.45
CA LEU A 840 -19.24 21.86 1.55
C LEU A 840 -19.27 20.38 1.16
N SER A 841 -18.14 19.68 1.25
CA SER A 841 -18.06 18.24 1.04
C SER A 841 -17.38 17.55 2.22
N ALA A 842 -17.81 16.32 2.50
CA ALA A 842 -17.16 15.45 3.48
C ALA A 842 -17.07 14.04 2.93
N SER A 843 -15.94 13.36 3.21
CA SER A 843 -15.65 11.98 2.81
C SER A 843 -15.30 11.16 4.01
N PHE A 844 -15.83 9.95 4.05
CA PHE A 844 -15.60 8.98 5.12
C PHE A 844 -15.23 7.64 4.51
N ASN A 845 -14.33 6.93 5.17
CA ASN A 845 -14.00 5.55 4.85
C ASN A 845 -13.80 4.73 6.11
N GLY A 846 -13.96 3.43 6.00
CA GLY A 846 -13.80 2.55 7.14
C GLY A 846 -13.63 1.10 6.76
N VAL A 847 -13.12 0.36 7.73
CA VAL A 847 -12.93 -1.08 7.71
C VAL A 847 -13.52 -1.66 8.97
N GLN A 848 -14.18 -2.79 8.86
CA GLN A 848 -14.80 -3.46 10.00
C GLN A 848 -14.36 -4.93 10.06
N GLY A 849 -14.12 -5.42 11.29
CA GLY A 849 -13.89 -6.84 11.59
C GLY A 849 -12.54 -7.34 11.08
N ARG A 850 -11.49 -6.54 11.20
CA ARG A 850 -10.11 -7.00 10.97
C ARG A 850 -9.30 -6.87 12.24
N ASP A 851 -8.34 -7.77 12.43
CA ASP A 851 -7.36 -7.68 13.49
C ASP A 851 -6.04 -7.08 12.99
N ILE A 852 -5.31 -6.45 13.90
CA ILE A 852 -3.94 -5.94 13.70
C ILE A 852 -3.02 -6.61 14.72
N LEU A 853 -1.92 -7.18 14.26
CA LEU A 853 -0.83 -7.61 15.10
C LEU A 853 0.06 -6.40 15.42
N ASN A 854 -0.20 -5.77 16.57
CA ASN A 854 0.54 -4.63 17.06
C ASN A 854 1.83 -5.11 17.75
N VAL A 855 2.88 -5.24 16.97
CA VAL A 855 4.21 -5.65 17.45
C VAL A 855 4.80 -4.63 18.44
N GLY A 856 4.42 -3.35 18.32
CA GLY A 856 4.77 -2.29 19.27
C GLY A 856 4.37 -2.63 20.71
N ASN A 857 3.28 -3.38 20.91
CA ASN A 857 2.82 -3.75 22.25
C ASN A 857 3.84 -4.59 23.04
N ARG A 858 4.69 -5.38 22.36
CA ARG A 858 5.79 -6.08 23.04
C ARG A 858 6.79 -5.12 23.68
N TYR A 859 7.00 -4.00 23.06
CA TYR A 859 7.99 -3.00 23.51
C TYR A 859 7.37 -1.95 24.41
N ASN A 860 6.25 -1.39 24.00
CA ASN A 860 5.65 -0.21 24.62
C ASN A 860 4.62 -0.54 25.69
N ASN A 861 3.95 -1.71 25.57
CA ASN A 861 2.85 -2.11 26.48
C ASN A 861 3.14 -3.37 27.29
N THR A 862 4.38 -3.86 27.30
CA THR A 862 4.74 -5.04 28.11
C THR A 862 5.84 -4.66 29.10
N PRO A 863 5.50 -4.29 30.34
CA PRO A 863 6.47 -4.15 31.40
C PRO A 863 7.34 -5.40 31.54
N GLY A 864 8.61 -5.24 31.80
CA GLY A 864 9.52 -6.38 31.90
C GLY A 864 10.96 -5.99 32.17
N THR A 865 11.87 -6.95 32.09
CA THR A 865 13.29 -6.81 32.42
C THR A 865 14.07 -5.86 31.51
N LYS A 866 13.51 -5.46 30.37
CA LYS A 866 14.12 -4.45 29.49
C LYS A 866 14.07 -3.06 30.14
N SER A 867 15.10 -2.26 29.92
CA SER A 867 15.18 -0.87 30.40
C SER A 867 14.43 0.14 29.53
N ASN A 868 13.44 -0.32 28.76
CA ASN A 868 12.65 0.50 27.86
C ASN A 868 11.62 1.33 28.61
N ASN A 869 11.26 2.47 28.03
CA ASN A 869 10.08 3.20 28.44
C ASN A 869 8.82 2.39 28.04
N VAL A 870 7.77 2.47 28.84
CA VAL A 870 6.47 1.86 28.53
C VAL A 870 5.37 2.91 28.54
N THR A 871 4.20 2.58 28.00
CA THR A 871 3.05 3.50 28.07
C THR A 871 2.64 3.70 29.53
N ARG A 872 2.17 4.93 29.84
CA ARG A 872 1.64 5.26 31.16
C ARG A 872 0.53 4.29 31.59
N LYS A 873 -0.34 3.88 30.64
CA LYS A 873 -1.38 2.89 30.89
C LYS A 873 -0.81 1.54 31.36
N ALA A 874 0.26 1.06 30.73
CA ALA A 874 0.91 -0.19 31.13
C ALA A 874 1.56 -0.08 32.50
N PHE A 875 2.24 1.02 32.81
CA PHE A 875 2.82 1.30 34.13
C PHE A 875 1.74 1.33 35.24
N GLN A 876 0.67 2.12 35.07
CA GLN A 876 -0.38 2.29 36.07
C GLN A 876 -1.19 1.02 36.33
N ASN A 877 -1.24 0.09 35.38
CA ASN A 877 -2.00 -1.15 35.47
C ASN A 877 -1.12 -2.41 35.46
N MET A 878 0.18 -2.27 35.72
CA MET A 878 1.07 -3.43 35.88
C MET A 878 0.78 -4.17 37.18
N TRP A 879 1.06 -5.45 37.19
CA TRP A 879 0.89 -6.28 38.35
C TRP A 879 1.94 -5.91 39.43
N THR A 880 1.44 -5.71 40.66
CA THR A 880 2.27 -5.63 41.88
C THR A 880 1.54 -6.39 43.00
N ASP A 881 2.21 -6.61 44.11
CA ASP A 881 1.56 -7.26 45.27
C ASP A 881 0.40 -6.43 45.84
N GLU A 882 0.46 -5.12 45.73
CA GLU A 882 -0.60 -4.17 46.13
C GLU A 882 -1.67 -3.96 45.08
N ASN A 883 -1.31 -4.16 43.80
CA ASN A 883 -2.19 -4.06 42.63
C ASN A 883 -2.15 -5.35 41.81
N PRO A 884 -2.88 -6.42 42.21
CA PRO A 884 -2.86 -7.70 41.48
C PRO A 884 -3.64 -7.61 40.16
N SER A 885 -3.16 -6.75 39.28
CA SER A 885 -3.76 -6.51 37.96
C SER A 885 -3.68 -7.76 37.09
N ASN A 886 -4.72 -7.98 36.28
CA ASN A 886 -4.75 -9.03 35.27
C ASN A 886 -4.44 -8.51 33.84
N LEU A 887 -4.04 -7.24 33.73
CA LEU A 887 -3.87 -6.59 32.43
C LEU A 887 -2.42 -6.62 31.94
N TYR A 888 -1.46 -6.22 32.78
CA TYR A 888 -0.04 -6.08 32.40
C TYR A 888 0.86 -6.81 33.40
N PRO A 889 1.95 -7.45 32.92
CA PRO A 889 2.84 -8.18 33.79
C PRO A 889 3.62 -7.25 34.73
N LYS A 890 4.28 -7.82 35.73
CA LYS A 890 5.18 -7.10 36.65
C LYS A 890 6.42 -6.50 35.95
N SER A 891 7.05 -5.52 36.57
CA SER A 891 8.23 -4.84 36.06
C SER A 891 9.48 -5.72 35.90
N THR A 892 9.51 -6.90 36.54
CA THR A 892 10.58 -7.89 36.43
C THR A 892 10.26 -9.07 35.48
N PHE A 893 9.14 -9.02 34.76
CA PHE A 893 8.78 -10.04 33.79
C PHE A 893 9.84 -10.19 32.69
N VAL A 894 10.24 -11.42 32.40
CA VAL A 894 11.17 -11.73 31.32
C VAL A 894 10.37 -11.80 30.01
N VAL A 895 10.42 -10.74 29.22
CA VAL A 895 9.69 -10.63 27.96
C VAL A 895 10.19 -11.70 26.97
N GLN A 896 9.34 -12.66 26.68
CA GLN A 896 9.63 -13.78 25.79
C GLN A 896 9.63 -13.35 24.31
N ASN A 897 10.40 -14.04 23.46
CA ASN A 897 10.40 -13.87 22.02
C ASN A 897 9.24 -14.68 21.40
N MET A 898 8.00 -14.28 21.70
CA MET A 898 6.77 -15.02 21.37
C MET A 898 5.74 -14.03 20.79
N VAL A 899 5.05 -14.43 19.76
CA VAL A 899 3.82 -13.77 19.30
C VAL A 899 2.68 -14.24 20.19
N MET A 900 1.93 -13.31 20.77
CA MET A 900 0.85 -13.60 21.71
C MET A 900 -0.45 -12.90 21.31
N ASP A 901 -1.60 -13.48 21.66
CA ASP A 901 -2.93 -12.91 21.39
C ASP A 901 -3.09 -11.50 21.99
N ARG A 902 -2.43 -11.19 23.09
CA ARG A 902 -2.44 -9.85 23.71
C ARG A 902 -1.78 -8.75 22.87
N TYR A 903 -1.08 -9.11 21.78
CA TYR A 903 -0.55 -8.17 20.79
C TYR A 903 -1.51 -7.98 19.61
N VAL A 904 -2.58 -8.76 19.56
CA VAL A 904 -3.62 -8.65 18.53
C VAL A 904 -4.71 -7.73 19.04
N GLU A 905 -5.05 -6.72 18.24
CA GLU A 905 -6.05 -5.71 18.56
C GLU A 905 -7.07 -5.57 17.42
N ASP A 906 -8.30 -5.16 17.78
CA ASP A 906 -9.30 -4.79 16.77
C ASP A 906 -8.84 -3.59 15.96
N GLY A 907 -8.65 -3.80 14.67
CA GLY A 907 -8.26 -2.79 13.69
C GLY A 907 -9.45 -2.16 12.95
N SER A 908 -10.66 -2.30 13.47
CA SER A 908 -11.85 -1.64 12.92
C SER A 908 -11.78 -0.14 13.11
N TYR A 909 -12.22 0.62 12.10
CA TYR A 909 -12.23 2.08 12.19
C TYR A 909 -13.26 2.73 11.27
N LEU A 910 -13.66 3.94 11.63
CA LEU A 910 -14.29 4.93 10.77
C LEU A 910 -13.44 6.20 10.75
N ARG A 911 -12.99 6.61 9.59
CA ARG A 911 -12.19 7.82 9.37
C ARG A 911 -12.99 8.87 8.63
N CYS A 912 -12.97 10.12 9.10
CA CYS A 912 -13.32 11.27 8.29
C CYS A 912 -12.07 11.72 7.52
N SER A 913 -11.97 11.28 6.27
CA SER A 913 -10.76 11.46 5.45
C SER A 913 -10.61 12.86 4.89
N ASP A 914 -11.71 13.57 4.62
CA ASP A 914 -11.69 14.94 4.09
C ASP A 914 -12.96 15.72 4.45
N ILE A 915 -12.81 16.96 4.88
CA ILE A 915 -13.89 17.97 4.97
C ILE A 915 -13.41 19.19 4.21
N THR A 916 -14.12 19.58 3.13
CA THR A 916 -13.71 20.70 2.28
C THR A 916 -14.82 21.72 2.15
N LEU A 917 -14.50 22.98 2.44
CA LEU A 917 -15.32 24.15 2.12
C LEU A 917 -14.69 24.85 0.92
N SER A 918 -15.44 25.02 -0.17
CA SER A 918 -14.97 25.70 -1.37
C SER A 918 -15.93 26.82 -1.79
N TYR A 919 -15.37 27.90 -2.32
CA TYR A 919 -16.09 29.05 -2.80
C TYR A 919 -15.61 29.49 -4.18
N VAL A 920 -16.52 29.59 -5.14
CA VAL A 920 -16.25 30.13 -6.47
C VAL A 920 -16.51 31.62 -6.43
N LEU A 921 -15.50 32.45 -6.68
CA LEU A 921 -15.61 33.91 -6.64
C LEU A 921 -16.48 34.41 -7.79
N PRO A 922 -17.28 35.47 -7.56
CA PRO A 922 -18.11 36.08 -8.60
C PRO A 922 -17.28 36.56 -9.79
N ALA A 923 -17.64 36.16 -11.00
CA ALA A 923 -16.96 36.55 -12.23
C ALA A 923 -16.84 38.05 -12.42
N LYS A 924 -17.75 38.84 -11.83
CA LYS A 924 -17.69 40.33 -11.84
C LYS A 924 -16.42 40.87 -11.18
N TRP A 925 -15.84 40.18 -10.22
CA TRP A 925 -14.61 40.62 -9.53
C TRP A 925 -13.38 40.19 -10.33
N THR A 926 -13.37 38.95 -10.81
CA THR A 926 -12.19 38.30 -11.42
C THR A 926 -11.99 38.70 -12.88
N ASN A 927 -13.06 38.91 -13.65
CA ASN A 927 -12.97 39.35 -15.03
C ASN A 927 -12.28 40.72 -15.21
N LYS A 928 -12.31 41.60 -14.18
CA LYS A 928 -11.61 42.90 -14.21
C LYS A 928 -10.09 42.75 -14.32
N ILE A 929 -9.54 41.64 -13.86
CA ILE A 929 -8.12 41.33 -13.89
C ILE A 929 -7.80 40.18 -14.88
N GLY A 930 -8.73 39.92 -15.84
CA GLY A 930 -8.52 38.92 -16.90
C GLY A 930 -8.71 37.45 -16.47
N ILE A 931 -9.16 37.17 -15.25
CA ILE A 931 -9.34 35.82 -14.75
C ILE A 931 -10.81 35.39 -14.90
N LYS A 932 -11.08 34.36 -15.68
CA LYS A 932 -12.44 33.89 -15.99
C LYS A 932 -13.10 33.14 -14.85
N ASN A 933 -12.34 32.36 -14.12
CA ASN A 933 -12.84 31.57 -12.99
C ASN A 933 -11.80 31.52 -11.88
N THR A 934 -12.23 31.77 -10.66
CA THR A 934 -11.40 31.69 -9.46
C THR A 934 -12.14 30.89 -8.40
N SER A 935 -11.54 29.86 -7.84
CA SER A 935 -12.06 29.18 -6.66
C SER A 935 -11.01 29.14 -5.56
N VAL A 936 -11.47 29.34 -4.34
CA VAL A 936 -10.69 29.16 -3.12
C VAL A 936 -11.29 28.01 -2.33
N TYR A 937 -10.47 27.26 -1.65
CA TYR A 937 -10.95 26.22 -0.75
C TYR A 937 -10.09 26.10 0.50
N ALA A 938 -10.73 25.64 1.57
CA ALA A 938 -10.09 25.22 2.80
C ALA A 938 -10.55 23.79 3.11
N SER A 939 -9.61 22.92 3.51
CA SER A 939 -9.92 21.53 3.79
C SER A 939 -9.18 21.04 5.03
N VAL A 940 -9.81 20.12 5.75
CA VAL A 940 -9.17 19.32 6.81
C VAL A 940 -9.12 17.88 6.33
N LYS A 941 -7.91 17.35 6.14
CA LYS A 941 -7.69 15.93 5.81
C LYS A 941 -7.43 15.16 7.09
N ASN A 942 -7.94 13.91 7.15
CA ASN A 942 -7.86 13.04 8.33
C ASN A 942 -8.36 13.77 9.59
N ALA A 943 -9.57 14.37 9.49
CA ALA A 943 -10.13 15.23 10.51
C ALA A 943 -10.25 14.50 11.86
N PHE A 944 -10.71 13.25 11.84
CA PHE A 944 -10.74 12.36 13.00
C PHE A 944 -10.83 10.89 12.54
N VAL A 945 -10.46 9.99 13.45
CA VAL A 945 -10.65 8.56 13.34
C VAL A 945 -11.31 8.05 14.61
N ILE A 946 -12.31 7.18 14.46
CA ILE A 946 -12.98 6.47 15.56
C ILE A 946 -12.51 5.02 15.46
N THR A 947 -11.83 4.54 16.51
CA THR A 947 -11.23 3.21 16.58
C THR A 947 -10.89 2.86 18.04
N ASP A 948 -10.90 1.58 18.36
CA ASP A 948 -10.39 1.05 19.62
C ASP A 948 -8.91 0.66 19.56
N TYR A 949 -8.29 0.76 18.38
CA TYR A 949 -6.89 0.45 18.17
C TYR A 949 -5.96 1.37 19.00
N SER A 950 -5.02 0.78 19.72
CA SER A 950 -4.14 1.51 20.66
C SER A 950 -2.95 2.19 20.00
N GLY A 951 -2.49 1.73 18.81
CA GLY A 951 -1.35 2.28 18.09
C GLY A 951 -1.61 3.64 17.45
N TYR A 952 -0.70 4.09 16.59
CA TYR A 952 -0.79 5.39 15.93
C TYR A 952 -1.96 5.50 14.95
N ASP A 953 -2.16 4.49 14.12
CA ASP A 953 -3.19 4.50 13.06
C ASP A 953 -3.68 3.07 12.76
N PRO A 954 -5.00 2.79 12.76
CA PRO A 954 -5.54 1.47 12.46
C PRO A 954 -5.43 1.07 10.97
N GLU A 955 -5.09 1.98 10.06
CA GLU A 955 -4.91 1.69 8.63
C GLU A 955 -3.53 1.11 8.29
N VAL A 956 -2.67 1.03 9.29
CA VAL A 956 -1.30 0.56 9.14
C VAL A 956 -1.19 -0.87 8.64
N ASN A 957 -0.19 -1.10 7.80
CA ASN A 957 0.33 -2.42 7.44
C ASN A 957 1.81 -2.27 7.08
N SER A 958 2.69 -2.44 8.06
CA SER A 958 4.13 -2.24 7.87
C SER A 958 4.73 -3.08 6.74
N PHE A 959 4.10 -4.20 6.40
CA PHE A 959 4.48 -5.12 5.33
C PHE A 959 3.48 -5.12 4.17
N ALA A 960 2.96 -3.95 3.78
CA ALA A 960 1.88 -3.80 2.80
C ALA A 960 2.12 -4.49 1.44
N PHE A 961 3.38 -4.73 1.07
CA PHE A 961 3.78 -5.41 -0.17
C PHE A 961 4.18 -6.88 0.03
N ASP A 962 4.06 -7.41 1.24
CA ASP A 962 4.34 -8.81 1.54
C ASP A 962 3.07 -9.55 1.96
N GLY A 963 2.48 -10.29 1.04
CA GLY A 963 1.26 -11.07 1.28
C GLY A 963 1.42 -12.19 2.32
N LEU A 964 2.65 -12.50 2.74
CA LEU A 964 2.94 -13.49 3.77
C LEU A 964 3.01 -12.88 5.19
N ARG A 965 2.85 -11.55 5.31
CA ARG A 965 2.85 -10.81 6.60
C ARG A 965 1.79 -9.71 6.63
N PRO A 966 0.50 -9.98 6.33
CA PRO A 966 -0.52 -8.95 6.34
C PRO A 966 -0.86 -8.48 7.76
N GLY A 967 -1.33 -7.24 7.90
CA GLY A 967 -1.96 -6.74 9.12
C GLY A 967 -1.02 -6.48 10.31
N VAL A 968 0.28 -6.20 10.07
CA VAL A 968 1.28 -5.97 11.12
C VAL A 968 1.58 -4.49 11.28
N ASP A 969 1.60 -4.01 12.53
CA ASP A 969 2.13 -2.70 12.91
C ASP A 969 3.45 -2.83 13.68
N MET A 970 4.51 -2.21 13.13
CA MET A 970 5.85 -2.13 13.74
C MET A 970 6.15 -0.70 14.28
N ASN A 971 5.17 0.02 14.81
CA ASN A 971 5.25 1.44 15.15
C ASN A 971 5.53 2.33 13.92
N SER A 972 4.70 2.17 12.91
CA SER A 972 4.82 2.92 11.65
C SER A 972 4.64 4.43 11.84
N TYR A 973 5.13 5.19 10.88
CA TYR A 973 4.99 6.65 10.82
C TYR A 973 3.52 7.06 10.92
N PRO A 974 3.12 7.94 11.87
CA PRO A 974 1.72 8.28 12.10
C PRO A 974 1.10 9.06 10.93
N THR A 975 -0.13 8.74 10.59
CA THR A 975 -0.90 9.49 9.58
C THR A 975 -1.14 10.92 10.06
N PRO A 976 -0.81 11.95 9.27
CA PRO A 976 -0.97 13.32 9.69
C PRO A 976 -2.40 13.82 9.56
N ARG A 977 -2.85 14.68 10.48
CA ARG A 977 -3.98 15.59 10.26
C ARG A 977 -3.48 16.82 9.53
N SER A 978 -4.12 17.18 8.41
CA SER A 978 -3.62 18.25 7.57
C SER A 978 -4.68 19.32 7.32
N PHE A 979 -4.30 20.59 7.45
CA PHE A 979 -5.10 21.76 7.07
C PHE A 979 -4.60 22.24 5.71
N VAL A 980 -5.48 22.23 4.72
CA VAL A 980 -5.15 22.53 3.33
C VAL A 980 -5.87 23.78 2.88
N PHE A 981 -5.16 24.70 2.25
CA PHE A 981 -5.70 25.93 1.66
C PHE A 981 -5.27 25.96 0.19
N GLY A 982 -6.23 26.25 -0.70
CA GLY A 982 -5.92 26.25 -2.12
C GLY A 982 -6.65 27.32 -2.90
N LEU A 983 -6.02 27.70 -4.00
CA LEU A 983 -6.47 28.66 -4.98
C LEU A 983 -6.37 28.05 -6.38
N ASN A 984 -7.47 28.07 -7.14
CA ASN A 984 -7.47 27.69 -8.55
C ASN A 984 -7.89 28.89 -9.40
N LEU A 985 -7.13 29.14 -10.46
CA LEU A 985 -7.32 30.26 -11.40
C LEU A 985 -7.46 29.71 -12.82
N THR A 986 -8.41 30.26 -13.61
CA THR A 986 -8.53 29.99 -15.05
C THR A 986 -8.56 31.31 -15.80
N PHE A 987 -7.66 31.49 -16.78
CA PHE A 987 -7.50 32.67 -17.62
C PHE A 987 -8.15 32.49 -19.00
#